data_120fbad2ef6dd22639b9cc280d1982a0
#
_entry.id   120fbad2ef6dd22639b9cc280d1982a0
#
_cell.length_a   1.000
_cell.length_b   1.000
_cell.length_c   1.000
_cell.angle_alpha   90.00
_cell.angle_beta   90.00
_cell.angle_gamma   90.00
#
_symmetry.space_group_name_H-M   'P 1'
#
loop_
_entity.id
_entity.type
_entity.pdbx_description
1 polymer ?
#
loop_
_entity_poly.entity_id
_entity_poly.type
_entity_poly.pdbx_seq_one_letter_code
_entity_poly.pdbx_strand_id
1 'polypeptide(L)'
;MTEVTPLQQSTPKLGRLVVVGLGLIGGSFAKGLRSKGLFREVVGVDRDAESCRLAVELGVVDRCEEDLGRACVGADVIQLAVPILAMERVLADLAKLDLGKAVLTDVGSAKGNIVRAARVAFGGMPRYLVPGHPIAGSEQSGVTAAKATLFRRHKVILTPSAETDADALALVDSLWRALGADVEHMEVEHHDEVLAATSHLPHLLAFTLVDSLAKRSENLEIFRYAAGGFRDFTRIAGSDPVMWHDIFLANREAVLRTLDVFRDDLDALREAVDTGDGHQLLGVFTRARVAREHFSKILARRAYVDAMHNNDLIYLAQPGGSLSGTIRVPGDKSISHRSIMLGSLAEGTTEVEGFLEGEDALATIQAFRDMGVVIEGPQNGRVTVHGVGLHGLKAPPGPIYLGNSGTSMRLLSGLLAAQPFDSTLTGDASLSKRPMNRVAKPLREMGAVIETGPEGRPPMTIRGGQRLTGMHYDMPMASAQVKSCLLLAGLYAAGEASVTEPAPTRDHTERMLCGFGYPVEVEGSTAKVESGHKLSATHIEVPADISSAAFFLVAASIAEGSELVLQHVGINPTRVGVIEILRLMGGDLSLENQREVGGEPVADIRVRSARLKGIDIPEDLVPLAIDEFPVLFVAAACAEGRTVLRGAEELRVKESDRIQVMADGLKALGVKAEPTPDGIVIEGGAFGGGEVWAHGDHRIAMSFSVASLRASGPIRIHDCANVATSFPNFLALCAQTGIRVAVENN
;
A
#
# COMPACT_ATOMS: atom_id res chain seq x y z
N MET A 1 -48.70 16.36 1.13
CA MET A 1 -48.15 16.48 -0.22
C MET A 1 -47.54 17.86 -0.33
N THR A 2 -46.27 17.99 -0.14
CA THR A 2 -45.45 19.13 -0.55
C THR A 2 -44.08 18.55 -0.84
N GLU A 3 -43.82 18.40 -2.16
CA GLU A 3 -42.55 17.99 -2.71
C GLU A 3 -41.48 19.01 -2.29
N VAL A 4 -40.46 18.53 -1.57
CA VAL A 4 -39.21 19.28 -1.32
C VAL A 4 -38.28 18.98 -2.50
N THR A 5 -38.23 19.92 -3.44
CA THR A 5 -37.24 19.92 -4.53
C THR A 5 -35.84 20.09 -3.92
N PRO A 6 -34.84 19.24 -4.25
CA PRO A 6 -33.48 19.46 -3.81
C PRO A 6 -32.93 20.71 -4.49
N LEU A 7 -32.51 21.69 -3.71
CA LEU A 7 -31.72 22.83 -4.15
C LEU A 7 -30.40 22.34 -4.71
N GLN A 8 -30.29 22.25 -6.04
CA GLN A 8 -29.01 22.21 -6.73
C GLN A 8 -28.31 23.54 -6.44
N GLN A 9 -27.34 23.54 -5.54
CA GLN A 9 -26.40 24.64 -5.41
C GLN A 9 -25.60 24.72 -6.71
N SER A 10 -25.92 25.66 -7.58
CA SER A 10 -25.16 25.97 -8.78
C SER A 10 -23.81 26.55 -8.34
N THR A 11 -22.74 25.75 -8.45
CA THR A 11 -21.36 26.26 -8.36
C THR A 11 -21.22 27.46 -9.31
N PRO A 12 -20.68 28.61 -8.90
CA PRO A 12 -20.54 29.74 -9.79
C PRO A 12 -19.66 29.36 -10.98
N LYS A 13 -20.16 29.53 -12.20
CA LYS A 13 -19.39 29.26 -13.41
C LYS A 13 -18.23 30.23 -13.50
N LEU A 14 -17.03 29.69 -13.77
CA LEU A 14 -15.87 30.47 -14.20
C LEU A 14 -16.19 31.22 -15.50
N GLY A 15 -15.51 32.31 -15.79
CA GLY A 15 -15.73 33.12 -16.98
C GLY A 15 -15.24 32.43 -18.24
N ARG A 16 -13.94 32.52 -18.53
CA ARG A 16 -13.36 32.03 -19.78
C ARG A 16 -12.22 31.03 -19.55
N LEU A 17 -12.29 29.91 -20.26
CA LEU A 17 -11.16 28.99 -20.47
C LEU A 17 -10.56 29.25 -21.85
N VAL A 18 -9.26 29.42 -21.91
CA VAL A 18 -8.50 29.46 -23.18
C VAL A 18 -7.67 28.20 -23.28
N VAL A 19 -7.74 27.50 -24.41
CA VAL A 19 -6.92 26.29 -24.67
C VAL A 19 -6.04 26.57 -25.88
N VAL A 20 -4.73 26.64 -25.66
CA VAL A 20 -3.72 26.89 -26.70
C VAL A 20 -3.16 25.53 -27.16
N GLY A 21 -3.51 25.14 -28.37
CA GLY A 21 -3.26 23.79 -28.92
C GLY A 21 -4.48 22.89 -28.84
N LEU A 22 -5.12 22.63 -29.98
CA LEU A 22 -6.36 21.84 -30.08
C LEU A 22 -6.12 20.41 -30.55
N GLY A 23 -5.01 19.82 -30.11
CA GLY A 23 -4.74 18.39 -30.32
C GLY A 23 -5.59 17.47 -29.45
N LEU A 24 -5.18 16.19 -29.35
CA LEU A 24 -5.87 15.19 -28.53
C LEU A 24 -6.05 15.66 -27.06
N ILE A 25 -4.98 16.11 -26.43
CA ILE A 25 -4.96 16.44 -24.98
C ILE A 25 -5.71 17.75 -24.71
N GLY A 26 -5.34 18.84 -25.40
CA GLY A 26 -6.00 20.15 -25.24
C GLY A 26 -7.47 20.10 -25.63
N GLY A 27 -7.79 19.44 -26.75
CA GLY A 27 -9.17 19.22 -27.18
C GLY A 27 -10.00 18.40 -26.20
N SER A 28 -9.42 17.34 -25.61
CA SER A 28 -10.11 16.52 -24.61
C SER A 28 -10.38 17.29 -23.31
N PHE A 29 -9.43 18.11 -22.86
CA PHE A 29 -9.61 18.98 -21.71
C PHE A 29 -10.73 20.02 -21.95
N ALA A 30 -10.66 20.72 -23.08
CA ALA A 30 -11.69 21.67 -23.47
C ALA A 30 -13.09 21.03 -23.54
N LYS A 31 -13.22 19.92 -24.29
CA LYS A 31 -14.48 19.19 -24.48
C LYS A 31 -15.04 18.66 -23.15
N GLY A 32 -14.17 18.13 -22.28
CA GLY A 32 -14.56 17.63 -20.99
C GLY A 32 -15.11 18.71 -20.06
N LEU A 33 -14.39 19.83 -19.89
CA LEU A 33 -14.84 20.94 -19.04
C LEU A 33 -16.07 21.66 -19.59
N ARG A 34 -16.14 21.81 -20.93
CA ARG A 34 -17.32 22.37 -21.58
C ARG A 34 -18.56 21.51 -21.34
N SER A 35 -18.44 20.19 -21.46
CA SER A 35 -19.56 19.26 -21.20
C SER A 35 -20.08 19.33 -19.77
N LYS A 36 -19.24 19.72 -18.80
CA LYS A 36 -19.63 19.91 -17.40
C LYS A 36 -20.16 21.31 -17.09
N GLY A 37 -20.11 22.22 -18.07
CA GLY A 37 -20.62 23.59 -17.93
C GLY A 37 -19.91 24.43 -16.88
N LEU A 38 -18.64 24.13 -16.55
CA LEU A 38 -17.86 24.82 -15.53
C LEU A 38 -17.41 26.22 -15.95
N PHE A 39 -17.31 26.47 -17.26
CA PHE A 39 -16.96 27.77 -17.84
C PHE A 39 -18.15 28.35 -18.61
N ARG A 40 -18.22 29.68 -18.69
CA ARG A 40 -19.22 30.40 -19.50
C ARG A 40 -18.84 30.35 -20.97
N GLU A 41 -17.55 30.37 -21.27
CA GLU A 41 -17.00 30.36 -22.62
C GLU A 41 -15.70 29.55 -22.64
N VAL A 42 -15.53 28.69 -23.66
CA VAL A 42 -14.31 27.95 -23.97
C VAL A 42 -13.77 28.41 -25.32
N VAL A 43 -12.60 29.01 -25.32
CA VAL A 43 -11.96 29.56 -26.51
C VAL A 43 -10.75 28.73 -26.91
N GLY A 44 -10.67 28.31 -28.15
CA GLY A 44 -9.52 27.61 -28.70
C GLY A 44 -8.57 28.55 -29.40
N VAL A 45 -7.28 28.26 -29.32
CA VAL A 45 -6.23 28.92 -30.11
C VAL A 45 -5.36 27.84 -30.74
N ASP A 46 -5.30 27.79 -32.04
CA ASP A 46 -4.42 26.88 -32.76
C ASP A 46 -3.89 27.59 -34.02
N ARG A 47 -2.69 27.23 -34.45
CA ARG A 47 -2.08 27.75 -35.69
C ARG A 47 -2.65 27.12 -36.95
N ASP A 48 -3.29 25.95 -36.81
CA ASP A 48 -3.95 25.25 -37.92
C ASP A 48 -5.43 25.63 -37.97
N ALA A 49 -5.79 26.38 -39.00
CA ALA A 49 -7.16 26.85 -39.20
C ALA A 49 -8.18 25.71 -39.37
N GLU A 50 -7.77 24.58 -39.91
CA GLU A 50 -8.63 23.42 -40.05
C GLU A 50 -8.93 22.75 -38.69
N SER A 51 -7.93 22.62 -37.82
CA SER A 51 -8.12 22.17 -36.43
C SER A 51 -9.06 23.12 -35.69
N CYS A 52 -8.96 24.40 -35.86
CA CYS A 52 -9.86 25.39 -35.29
C CYS A 52 -11.30 25.23 -35.79
N ARG A 53 -11.49 25.09 -37.10
CA ARG A 53 -12.82 24.86 -37.69
C ARG A 53 -13.47 23.59 -37.14
N LEU A 54 -12.73 22.50 -37.15
CA LEU A 54 -13.20 21.20 -36.63
C LEU A 54 -13.50 21.24 -35.13
N ALA A 55 -12.70 21.96 -34.33
CA ALA A 55 -12.94 22.09 -32.87
C ALA A 55 -14.29 22.73 -32.56
N VAL A 56 -14.70 23.73 -33.34
CA VAL A 56 -16.02 24.38 -33.21
C VAL A 56 -17.12 23.45 -33.67
N GLU A 57 -16.98 22.80 -34.84
CA GLU A 57 -17.98 21.89 -35.40
C GLU A 57 -18.24 20.67 -34.51
N LEU A 58 -17.17 20.12 -33.91
CA LEU A 58 -17.25 18.96 -33.00
C LEU A 58 -17.66 19.35 -31.57
N GLY A 59 -17.93 20.63 -31.33
CA GLY A 59 -18.31 21.13 -30.02
C GLY A 59 -17.25 20.97 -28.95
N VAL A 60 -15.98 21.00 -29.34
CA VAL A 60 -14.82 20.98 -28.44
C VAL A 60 -14.66 22.32 -27.74
N VAL A 61 -14.79 23.42 -28.50
CA VAL A 61 -14.73 24.80 -28.03
C VAL A 61 -15.98 25.58 -28.52
N ASP A 62 -16.27 26.73 -27.93
CA ASP A 62 -17.38 27.59 -28.35
C ASP A 62 -16.99 28.43 -29.56
N ARG A 63 -15.75 28.88 -29.62
CA ARG A 63 -15.14 29.56 -30.76
C ARG A 63 -13.63 29.41 -30.77
N CYS A 64 -13.01 29.69 -31.90
CA CYS A 64 -11.57 29.86 -32.01
C CYS A 64 -11.19 31.32 -32.21
N GLU A 65 -9.97 31.66 -31.80
CA GLU A 65 -9.37 32.95 -31.98
C GLU A 65 -7.94 32.73 -32.50
N GLU A 66 -7.56 33.48 -33.57
CA GLU A 66 -6.21 33.37 -34.15
C GLU A 66 -5.18 34.14 -33.35
N ASP A 67 -5.59 35.26 -32.74
CA ASP A 67 -4.74 36.10 -31.93
C ASP A 67 -4.74 35.71 -30.48
N LEU A 68 -3.59 35.27 -29.97
CA LEU A 68 -3.42 34.85 -28.60
C LEU A 68 -3.77 35.94 -27.58
N GLY A 69 -3.43 37.19 -27.86
CA GLY A 69 -3.74 38.31 -27.00
C GLY A 69 -5.24 38.52 -26.85
N ARG A 70 -5.99 38.48 -27.97
CA ARG A 70 -7.45 38.62 -27.96
C ARG A 70 -8.13 37.43 -27.24
N ALA A 71 -7.61 36.24 -27.45
CA ALA A 71 -8.13 35.05 -26.76
C ALA A 71 -8.02 35.16 -25.22
N CYS A 72 -6.85 35.66 -24.75
CA CYS A 72 -6.53 35.70 -23.30
C CYS A 72 -7.21 36.86 -22.54
N VAL A 73 -7.79 37.87 -23.24
CA VAL A 73 -8.49 38.97 -22.57
C VAL A 73 -9.64 38.42 -21.68
N GLY A 74 -9.55 38.64 -20.37
CA GLY A 74 -10.56 38.19 -19.40
C GLY A 74 -10.62 36.71 -19.20
N ALA A 75 -9.56 35.96 -19.49
CA ALA A 75 -9.45 34.53 -19.19
C ALA A 75 -9.28 34.30 -17.68
N ASP A 76 -9.95 33.31 -17.13
CA ASP A 76 -9.68 32.81 -15.78
C ASP A 76 -8.61 31.72 -15.78
N VAL A 77 -8.62 30.86 -16.83
CA VAL A 77 -7.67 29.76 -17.00
C VAL A 77 -7.15 29.73 -18.44
N ILE A 78 -5.85 29.58 -18.60
CA ILE A 78 -5.18 29.39 -19.89
C ILE A 78 -4.41 28.07 -19.83
N GLN A 79 -4.83 27.10 -20.64
CA GLN A 79 -4.14 25.81 -20.77
C GLN A 79 -3.25 25.78 -22.00
N LEU A 80 -1.99 25.39 -21.80
CA LEU A 80 -1.00 25.22 -22.86
C LEU A 80 -0.90 23.73 -23.22
N ALA A 81 -1.36 23.38 -24.42
CA ALA A 81 -1.36 22.02 -24.95
C ALA A 81 -0.67 21.92 -26.32
N VAL A 82 0.35 22.76 -26.54
CA VAL A 82 1.21 22.76 -27.73
C VAL A 82 2.39 21.77 -27.54
N PRO A 83 3.10 21.39 -28.66
CA PRO A 83 4.33 20.62 -28.55
C PRO A 83 5.32 21.23 -27.57
N ILE A 84 6.04 20.37 -26.83
CA ILE A 84 6.80 20.80 -25.65
C ILE A 84 7.89 21.85 -25.96
N LEU A 85 8.57 21.76 -27.09
CA LEU A 85 9.55 22.76 -27.51
C LEU A 85 8.92 24.08 -28.00
N ALA A 86 7.62 24.05 -28.37
CA ALA A 86 6.90 25.27 -28.73
C ALA A 86 6.44 26.08 -27.49
N MET A 87 6.44 25.48 -26.29
CA MET A 87 6.02 26.12 -25.05
C MET A 87 6.82 27.37 -24.72
N GLU A 88 8.14 27.37 -24.98
CA GLU A 88 9.02 28.50 -24.72
C GLU A 88 8.54 29.77 -25.47
N ARG A 89 8.21 29.61 -26.75
CA ARG A 89 7.69 30.72 -27.56
C ARG A 89 6.33 31.20 -27.06
N VAL A 90 5.42 30.29 -26.76
CA VAL A 90 4.07 30.64 -26.28
C VAL A 90 4.15 31.36 -24.94
N LEU A 91 5.00 30.90 -24.02
CA LEU A 91 5.24 31.58 -22.74
C LEU A 91 5.85 32.98 -22.94
N ALA A 92 6.79 33.13 -23.88
CA ALA A 92 7.38 34.43 -24.20
C ALA A 92 6.35 35.41 -24.81
N ASP A 93 5.37 34.90 -25.57
CA ASP A 93 4.29 35.73 -26.10
C ASP A 93 3.27 36.09 -25.02
N LEU A 94 2.90 35.15 -24.14
CA LEU A 94 2.03 35.40 -22.99
C LEU A 94 2.63 36.42 -22.01
N ALA A 95 3.94 36.39 -21.80
CA ALA A 95 4.62 37.30 -20.88
C ALA A 95 4.53 38.78 -21.31
N LYS A 96 4.21 39.05 -22.59
CA LYS A 96 3.99 40.41 -23.12
C LYS A 96 2.58 40.93 -22.88
N LEU A 97 1.66 40.07 -22.43
CA LEU A 97 0.25 40.38 -22.24
C LEU A 97 -0.04 40.70 -20.75
N ASP A 98 -1.06 41.53 -20.54
CA ASP A 98 -1.63 41.68 -19.20
C ASP A 98 -2.62 40.50 -18.93
N LEU A 99 -2.16 39.52 -18.25
CA LEU A 99 -2.96 38.32 -17.91
C LEU A 99 -3.75 38.50 -16.62
N GLY A 100 -3.55 39.58 -15.88
CA GLY A 100 -4.20 39.82 -14.60
C GLY A 100 -3.94 38.67 -13.60
N LYS A 101 -5.00 37.97 -13.21
CA LYS A 101 -4.95 36.79 -12.33
C LYS A 101 -5.28 35.47 -13.04
N ALA A 102 -5.21 35.44 -14.36
CA ALA A 102 -5.43 34.21 -15.12
C ALA A 102 -4.47 33.11 -14.69
N VAL A 103 -5.00 31.93 -14.38
CA VAL A 103 -4.20 30.77 -14.00
C VAL A 103 -3.67 30.10 -15.27
N LEU A 104 -2.36 29.96 -15.36
CA LEU A 104 -1.67 29.24 -16.43
C LEU A 104 -1.48 27.78 -16.00
N THR A 105 -1.75 26.85 -16.90
CA THR A 105 -1.41 25.43 -16.72
C THR A 105 -0.97 24.84 -18.04
N ASP A 106 -0.21 23.75 -18.00
CA ASP A 106 0.24 23.05 -19.20
C ASP A 106 0.02 21.54 -19.13
N VAL A 107 0.32 20.83 -20.22
CA VAL A 107 0.18 19.37 -20.33
C VAL A 107 1.45 18.69 -20.85
N GLY A 108 2.59 19.37 -20.81
CA GLY A 108 3.85 18.87 -21.34
C GLY A 108 4.38 17.64 -20.60
N SER A 109 5.07 16.77 -21.31
CA SER A 109 5.61 15.51 -20.78
C SER A 109 6.91 15.66 -19.97
N ALA A 110 7.56 16.83 -19.99
CA ALA A 110 8.68 17.21 -19.13
C ALA A 110 8.36 18.55 -18.48
N LYS A 111 8.79 18.77 -17.24
CA LYS A 111 8.43 19.96 -16.46
C LYS A 111 9.57 20.94 -16.29
N GLY A 112 10.80 20.46 -16.17
CA GLY A 112 11.98 21.31 -15.96
C GLY A 112 12.20 22.33 -17.07
N ASN A 113 11.98 21.96 -18.33
CA ASN A 113 12.10 22.88 -19.46
C ASN A 113 11.00 23.97 -19.42
N ILE A 114 9.77 23.63 -19.04
CA ILE A 114 8.63 24.57 -18.97
C ILE A 114 8.87 25.59 -17.85
N VAL A 115 9.29 25.12 -16.67
CA VAL A 115 9.63 25.99 -15.54
C VAL A 115 10.78 26.95 -15.89
N ARG A 116 11.84 26.44 -16.55
CA ARG A 116 12.94 27.31 -17.03
C ARG A 116 12.46 28.34 -18.04
N ALA A 117 11.68 27.94 -19.04
CA ALA A 117 11.11 28.81 -20.04
C ALA A 117 10.21 29.89 -19.43
N ALA A 118 9.37 29.54 -18.48
CA ALA A 118 8.52 30.48 -17.75
C ALA A 118 9.34 31.49 -16.95
N ARG A 119 10.36 31.04 -16.21
CA ARG A 119 11.25 31.95 -15.46
C ARG A 119 11.98 32.97 -16.37
N VAL A 120 12.42 32.52 -17.53
CA VAL A 120 13.06 33.40 -18.52
C VAL A 120 12.06 34.40 -19.10
N ALA A 121 10.89 33.92 -19.51
CA ALA A 121 9.88 34.76 -20.18
C ALA A 121 9.30 35.84 -19.24
N PHE A 122 9.00 35.47 -17.98
CA PHE A 122 8.36 36.37 -17.01
C PHE A 122 9.33 37.08 -16.05
N GLY A 123 10.65 36.82 -16.17
CA GLY A 123 11.66 37.39 -15.27
C GLY A 123 11.64 36.82 -13.85
N GLY A 124 11.00 35.67 -13.63
CA GLY A 124 10.83 34.95 -12.39
C GLY A 124 9.73 33.91 -12.53
N MET A 125 9.50 33.07 -11.50
CA MET A 125 8.41 32.06 -11.54
C MET A 125 7.05 32.77 -11.43
N PRO A 126 6.15 32.63 -12.42
CA PRO A 126 4.81 33.21 -12.32
C PRO A 126 3.98 32.52 -11.21
N ARG A 127 3.47 33.29 -10.26
CA ARG A 127 2.66 32.77 -9.13
C ARG A 127 1.45 31.93 -9.57
N TYR A 128 0.84 32.32 -10.68
CA TYR A 128 -0.37 31.68 -11.19
C TYR A 128 -0.07 30.60 -12.24
N LEU A 129 1.19 30.15 -12.37
CA LEU A 129 1.55 29.00 -13.20
C LEU A 129 1.51 27.72 -12.35
N VAL A 130 0.69 26.77 -12.78
CA VAL A 130 0.58 25.42 -12.21
C VAL A 130 0.93 24.43 -13.32
N PRO A 131 2.19 23.98 -13.41
CA PRO A 131 2.57 23.02 -14.43
C PRO A 131 1.92 21.66 -14.19
N GLY A 132 1.45 21.00 -15.26
CA GLY A 132 0.77 19.72 -15.18
C GLY A 132 1.20 18.75 -16.28
N HIS A 133 1.02 17.45 -16.03
CA HIS A 133 1.26 16.39 -16.98
C HIS A 133 0.21 15.30 -16.85
N PRO A 134 -0.78 15.23 -17.75
CA PRO A 134 -1.72 14.12 -17.79
C PRO A 134 -1.04 12.87 -18.36
N ILE A 135 -1.02 11.80 -17.57
CA ILE A 135 -0.49 10.49 -18.00
C ILE A 135 -1.61 9.76 -18.76
N ALA A 136 -2.00 10.33 -19.87
CA ALA A 136 -3.08 9.84 -20.73
C ALA A 136 -2.75 10.16 -22.19
N GLY A 137 -3.12 9.25 -23.08
CA GLY A 137 -2.89 9.43 -24.51
C GLY A 137 -3.50 8.29 -25.33
N SER A 138 -3.44 8.41 -26.64
CA SER A 138 -3.76 7.35 -27.59
C SER A 138 -2.84 7.44 -28.80
N GLU A 139 -2.82 6.41 -29.63
CA GLU A 139 -2.08 6.41 -30.90
C GLU A 139 -2.67 7.38 -31.94
N GLN A 140 -3.87 7.90 -31.68
CA GLN A 140 -4.56 8.88 -32.54
C GLN A 140 -4.19 10.29 -32.10
N SER A 141 -4.04 11.21 -33.05
CA SER A 141 -3.68 12.60 -32.85
C SER A 141 -4.75 13.54 -33.43
N GLY A 142 -4.63 14.84 -33.11
CA GLY A 142 -5.52 15.89 -33.62
C GLY A 142 -6.82 16.04 -32.84
N VAL A 143 -7.59 17.09 -33.21
CA VAL A 143 -8.85 17.47 -32.54
C VAL A 143 -9.96 16.44 -32.70
N THR A 144 -9.96 15.70 -33.82
CA THR A 144 -10.94 14.63 -34.10
C THR A 144 -10.85 13.46 -33.13
N ALA A 145 -9.67 13.24 -32.53
CA ALA A 145 -9.43 12.23 -31.52
C ALA A 145 -9.85 12.66 -30.09
N ALA A 146 -10.23 13.93 -29.89
CA ALA A 146 -10.58 14.49 -28.59
C ALA A 146 -11.81 13.82 -27.94
N LYS A 147 -11.64 13.35 -26.70
CA LYS A 147 -12.67 12.65 -25.93
C LYS A 147 -12.88 13.32 -24.57
N ALA A 148 -14.12 13.67 -24.23
CA ALA A 148 -14.47 14.29 -22.95
C ALA A 148 -14.12 13.39 -21.73
N THR A 149 -13.93 12.10 -21.95
CA THR A 149 -13.65 11.09 -20.92
C THR A 149 -12.20 10.62 -20.92
N LEU A 150 -11.32 11.24 -21.71
CA LEU A 150 -9.91 10.80 -21.87
C LEU A 150 -9.18 10.67 -20.53
N PHE A 151 -9.41 11.58 -19.61
CA PHE A 151 -8.67 11.66 -18.34
C PHE A 151 -9.32 10.87 -17.21
N ARG A 152 -10.48 10.27 -17.43
CA ARG A 152 -11.18 9.50 -16.41
C ARG A 152 -10.32 8.31 -15.97
N ARG A 153 -10.00 8.26 -14.66
CA ARG A 153 -9.13 7.23 -14.06
C ARG A 153 -7.68 7.24 -14.58
N HIS A 154 -7.25 8.33 -15.17
CA HIS A 154 -5.84 8.54 -15.52
C HIS A 154 -5.18 9.49 -14.53
N LYS A 155 -3.90 9.29 -14.31
CA LYS A 155 -3.12 10.18 -13.45
C LYS A 155 -2.86 11.51 -14.13
N VAL A 156 -2.90 12.57 -13.33
CA VAL A 156 -2.40 13.88 -13.70
C VAL A 156 -1.43 14.32 -12.63
N ILE A 157 -0.20 14.59 -13.02
CA ILE A 157 0.84 15.05 -12.09
C ILE A 157 0.91 16.57 -12.19
N LEU A 158 0.66 17.26 -11.07
CA LEU A 158 0.90 18.70 -10.94
C LEU A 158 2.23 18.92 -10.25
N THR A 159 3.02 19.87 -10.77
CA THR A 159 4.35 20.17 -10.22
C THR A 159 4.43 21.63 -9.74
N PRO A 160 3.73 21.96 -8.63
CA PRO A 160 3.78 23.31 -8.07
C PRO A 160 5.18 23.65 -7.56
N SER A 161 5.58 24.91 -7.67
CA SER A 161 6.79 25.44 -7.04
C SER A 161 6.45 26.09 -5.69
N ALA A 162 7.47 26.47 -4.91
CA ALA A 162 7.26 27.20 -3.66
C ALA A 162 6.61 28.58 -3.87
N GLU A 163 6.73 29.14 -5.07
CA GLU A 163 6.14 30.44 -5.44
C GLU A 163 4.70 30.31 -5.97
N THR A 164 4.23 29.09 -6.23
CA THR A 164 2.89 28.83 -6.79
C THR A 164 1.80 29.25 -5.80
N ASP A 165 0.84 30.03 -6.29
CA ASP A 165 -0.31 30.47 -5.51
C ASP A 165 -1.23 29.29 -5.14
N ALA A 166 -1.63 29.20 -3.87
CA ALA A 166 -2.41 28.09 -3.36
C ALA A 166 -3.81 27.99 -3.99
N ASP A 167 -4.46 29.13 -4.27
CA ASP A 167 -5.78 29.14 -4.90
C ASP A 167 -5.69 28.74 -6.37
N ALA A 168 -4.60 29.15 -7.06
CA ALA A 168 -4.34 28.69 -8.44
C ALA A 168 -4.12 27.18 -8.50
N LEU A 169 -3.34 26.62 -7.58
CA LEU A 169 -3.12 25.18 -7.48
C LEU A 169 -4.44 24.44 -7.21
N ALA A 170 -5.22 24.90 -6.23
CA ALA A 170 -6.52 24.32 -5.88
C ALA A 170 -7.50 24.38 -7.06
N LEU A 171 -7.49 25.46 -7.84
CA LEU A 171 -8.33 25.58 -9.04
C LEU A 171 -7.94 24.52 -10.08
N VAL A 172 -6.66 24.41 -10.45
CA VAL A 172 -6.20 23.45 -11.47
C VAL A 172 -6.44 22.01 -11.02
N ASP A 173 -6.15 21.69 -9.74
CA ASP A 173 -6.46 20.38 -9.15
C ASP A 173 -7.96 20.05 -9.29
N SER A 174 -8.84 20.99 -8.95
CA SER A 174 -10.29 20.81 -9.05
C SER A 174 -10.78 20.57 -10.46
N LEU A 175 -10.19 21.25 -11.47
CA LEU A 175 -10.55 21.08 -12.87
C LEU A 175 -10.19 19.67 -13.37
N TRP A 176 -9.01 19.16 -13.03
CA TRP A 176 -8.60 17.81 -13.40
C TRP A 176 -9.45 16.75 -12.70
N ARG A 177 -9.72 16.91 -11.39
CA ARG A 177 -10.64 16.01 -10.66
C ARG A 177 -12.06 16.04 -11.22
N ALA A 178 -12.53 17.20 -11.64
CA ALA A 178 -13.82 17.32 -12.33
C ALA A 178 -13.86 16.50 -13.62
N LEU A 179 -12.75 16.32 -14.32
CA LEU A 179 -12.65 15.42 -15.48
C LEU A 179 -12.53 13.93 -15.11
N GLY A 180 -12.51 13.60 -13.83
CA GLY A 180 -12.38 12.24 -13.31
C GLY A 180 -10.93 11.75 -13.29
N ALA A 181 -9.96 12.66 -13.31
CA ALA A 181 -8.54 12.35 -13.18
C ALA A 181 -8.15 12.11 -11.72
N ASP A 182 -7.16 11.22 -11.52
CA ASP A 182 -6.43 11.03 -10.27
C ASP A 182 -5.26 12.01 -10.23
N VAL A 183 -5.35 13.05 -9.38
CA VAL A 183 -4.37 14.14 -9.33
C VAL A 183 -3.37 13.89 -8.22
N GLU A 184 -2.09 13.86 -8.58
CA GLU A 184 -0.94 13.76 -7.67
C GLU A 184 -0.07 15.02 -7.77
N HIS A 185 0.62 15.37 -6.68
CA HIS A 185 1.58 16.47 -6.66
C HIS A 185 3.00 15.92 -6.54
N MET A 186 3.93 16.51 -7.28
CA MET A 186 5.32 16.03 -7.32
C MET A 186 6.27 17.23 -7.56
N GLU A 187 7.49 17.15 -7.05
CA GLU A 187 8.55 18.12 -7.37
C GLU A 187 8.96 18.00 -8.84
N VAL A 188 9.36 19.11 -9.45
CA VAL A 188 9.69 19.21 -10.89
C VAL A 188 10.80 18.23 -11.29
N GLU A 189 11.90 18.23 -10.54
CA GLU A 189 13.07 17.40 -10.78
C GLU A 189 12.71 15.90 -10.62
N HIS A 190 11.98 15.58 -9.58
CA HIS A 190 11.54 14.22 -9.33
C HIS A 190 10.57 13.70 -10.42
N HIS A 191 9.66 14.55 -10.89
CA HIS A 191 8.80 14.24 -12.03
C HIS A 191 9.63 13.84 -13.25
N ASP A 192 10.61 14.67 -13.63
CA ASP A 192 11.41 14.45 -14.83
C ASP A 192 12.30 13.20 -14.71
N GLU A 193 12.80 12.86 -13.51
CA GLU A 193 13.53 11.62 -13.24
C GLU A 193 12.63 10.38 -13.33
N VAL A 194 11.46 10.41 -12.70
CA VAL A 194 10.50 9.30 -12.76
C VAL A 194 10.07 9.02 -14.19
N LEU A 195 9.74 10.07 -14.95
CA LEU A 195 9.33 9.91 -16.35
C LEU A 195 10.49 9.50 -17.27
N ALA A 196 11.72 9.93 -16.98
CA ALA A 196 12.90 9.45 -17.70
C ALA A 196 13.04 7.91 -17.57
N ALA A 197 12.86 7.37 -16.38
CA ALA A 197 12.99 5.94 -16.12
C ALA A 197 11.78 5.13 -16.61
N THR A 198 10.55 5.59 -16.40
CA THR A 198 9.34 4.80 -16.63
C THR A 198 8.72 4.97 -18.02
N SER A 199 9.05 6.06 -18.73
CA SER A 199 8.49 6.38 -20.03
C SER A 199 9.57 6.60 -21.09
N HIS A 200 10.53 7.52 -20.86
CA HIS A 200 11.45 7.93 -21.89
C HIS A 200 12.47 6.86 -22.24
N LEU A 201 13.13 6.24 -21.25
CA LEU A 201 14.08 5.14 -21.49
C LEU A 201 13.45 3.95 -22.23
N PRO A 202 12.27 3.43 -21.86
CA PRO A 202 11.60 2.37 -22.62
C PRO A 202 11.38 2.71 -24.10
N HIS A 203 10.94 3.95 -24.41
CA HIS A 203 10.75 4.37 -25.81
C HIS A 203 12.10 4.48 -26.55
N LEU A 204 13.12 5.05 -25.90
CA LEU A 204 14.46 5.13 -26.49
C LEU A 204 14.98 3.72 -26.87
N LEU A 205 14.83 2.75 -25.97
CA LEU A 205 15.26 1.37 -26.20
C LEU A 205 14.46 0.72 -27.32
N ALA A 206 13.13 0.92 -27.36
CA ALA A 206 12.29 0.36 -28.42
C ALA A 206 12.64 0.92 -29.80
N PHE A 207 12.79 2.25 -29.91
CA PHE A 207 13.24 2.89 -31.15
C PHE A 207 14.61 2.39 -31.58
N THR A 208 15.58 2.34 -30.64
CA THR A 208 16.95 1.90 -30.92
C THR A 208 16.99 0.43 -31.36
N LEU A 209 16.21 -0.44 -30.72
CA LEU A 209 16.16 -1.86 -31.10
C LEU A 209 15.62 -2.03 -32.51
N VAL A 210 14.51 -1.40 -32.86
CA VAL A 210 13.91 -1.48 -34.20
C VAL A 210 14.86 -0.93 -35.27
N ASP A 211 15.44 0.26 -35.04
CA ASP A 211 16.37 0.90 -35.97
C ASP A 211 17.65 0.07 -36.16
N SER A 212 18.21 -0.48 -35.07
CA SER A 212 19.40 -1.34 -35.14
C SER A 212 19.16 -2.61 -35.97
N LEU A 213 17.98 -3.22 -35.84
CA LEU A 213 17.64 -4.41 -36.64
C LEU A 213 17.28 -4.06 -38.07
N ALA A 214 16.61 -2.95 -38.30
CA ALA A 214 16.24 -2.48 -39.64
C ALA A 214 17.45 -2.16 -40.54
N LYS A 215 18.59 -1.78 -39.94
CA LYS A 215 19.83 -1.49 -40.64
C LYS A 215 20.63 -2.73 -41.07
N ARG A 216 20.27 -3.93 -40.63
CA ARG A 216 20.96 -5.16 -40.98
C ARG A 216 20.57 -5.65 -42.38
N SER A 217 21.53 -6.27 -43.10
CA SER A 217 21.29 -6.84 -44.44
C SER A 217 20.19 -7.92 -44.48
N GLU A 218 20.02 -8.62 -43.36
CA GLU A 218 19.07 -9.75 -43.20
C GLU A 218 17.76 -9.30 -42.52
N ASN A 219 17.42 -8.02 -42.55
CA ASN A 219 16.30 -7.45 -41.82
C ASN A 219 14.95 -8.11 -42.12
N LEU A 220 14.71 -8.49 -43.39
CA LEU A 220 13.44 -9.16 -43.78
C LEU A 220 13.30 -10.53 -43.11
N GLU A 221 14.40 -11.29 -42.98
CA GLU A 221 14.39 -12.57 -42.28
C GLU A 221 14.19 -12.39 -40.77
N ILE A 222 14.89 -11.43 -40.16
CA ILE A 222 14.77 -11.11 -38.74
C ILE A 222 13.32 -10.74 -38.40
N PHE A 223 12.68 -9.85 -39.15
CA PHE A 223 11.29 -9.46 -38.89
C PHE A 223 10.28 -10.57 -39.20
N ARG A 224 10.58 -11.48 -40.12
CA ARG A 224 9.73 -12.64 -40.42
C ARG A 224 9.59 -13.58 -39.23
N TYR A 225 10.64 -13.73 -38.42
CA TYR A 225 10.63 -14.58 -37.23
C TYR A 225 10.32 -13.80 -35.93
N ALA A 226 9.98 -12.50 -36.02
CA ALA A 226 9.61 -11.70 -34.88
C ALA A 226 8.30 -12.18 -34.23
N ALA A 227 8.40 -12.79 -33.06
CA ALA A 227 7.29 -13.35 -32.31
C ALA A 227 6.61 -12.31 -31.38
N GLY A 228 5.62 -12.73 -30.59
CA GLY A 228 4.82 -11.89 -29.73
C GLY A 228 5.61 -10.96 -28.81
N GLY A 229 6.65 -11.45 -28.15
CA GLY A 229 7.48 -10.64 -27.25
C GLY A 229 8.17 -9.48 -27.95
N PHE A 230 8.66 -9.67 -29.18
CA PHE A 230 9.23 -8.57 -29.97
C PHE A 230 8.17 -7.52 -30.31
N ARG A 231 6.99 -7.95 -30.78
CA ARG A 231 5.87 -7.08 -31.13
C ARG A 231 5.41 -6.26 -29.94
N ASP A 232 5.24 -6.91 -28.78
CA ASP A 232 4.77 -6.24 -27.58
C ASP A 232 5.76 -5.19 -27.08
N PHE A 233 7.06 -5.51 -27.04
CA PHE A 233 8.10 -4.57 -26.61
C PHE A 233 8.28 -3.42 -27.59
N THR A 234 8.24 -3.67 -28.90
CA THR A 234 8.49 -2.65 -29.93
C THR A 234 7.24 -1.89 -30.35
N ARG A 235 6.05 -2.21 -29.84
CA ARG A 235 4.80 -1.52 -30.16
C ARG A 235 4.90 -0.01 -29.93
N ILE A 236 5.59 0.42 -28.89
CA ILE A 236 5.77 1.82 -28.53
C ILE A 236 6.69 2.57 -29.50
N ALA A 237 7.51 1.91 -30.29
CA ALA A 237 8.31 2.53 -31.36
C ALA A 237 7.46 2.96 -32.57
N GLY A 238 6.17 2.65 -32.61
CA GLY A 238 5.20 3.20 -33.57
C GLY A 238 4.66 4.57 -33.20
N SER A 239 5.09 5.18 -32.09
CA SER A 239 4.67 6.51 -31.65
C SER A 239 5.28 7.61 -32.55
N ASP A 240 4.68 8.80 -32.50
CA ASP A 240 5.10 9.97 -33.30
C ASP A 240 6.58 10.34 -33.04
N PRO A 241 7.46 10.29 -34.03
CA PRO A 241 8.89 10.52 -33.85
C PRO A 241 9.22 11.99 -33.51
N VAL A 242 8.41 12.96 -33.97
CA VAL A 242 8.65 14.40 -33.69
C VAL A 242 8.34 14.66 -32.21
N MET A 243 7.24 14.12 -31.70
CA MET A 243 6.88 14.25 -30.30
C MET A 243 8.00 13.69 -29.40
N TRP A 244 8.51 12.50 -29.70
CA TRP A 244 9.57 11.87 -28.90
C TRP A 244 10.92 12.60 -29.02
N HIS A 245 11.28 13.08 -30.22
CA HIS A 245 12.43 13.96 -30.39
C HIS A 245 12.36 15.15 -29.42
N ASP A 246 11.23 15.84 -29.39
CA ASP A 246 11.04 17.01 -28.54
C ASP A 246 11.10 16.66 -27.04
N ILE A 247 10.51 15.53 -26.63
CA ILE A 247 10.54 15.05 -25.25
C ILE A 247 11.97 14.74 -24.80
N PHE A 248 12.77 14.04 -25.62
CA PHE A 248 14.16 13.72 -25.29
C PHE A 248 15.03 14.96 -25.13
N LEU A 249 14.81 15.97 -25.97
CA LEU A 249 15.54 17.24 -25.84
C LEU A 249 15.07 18.03 -24.60
N ALA A 250 13.78 18.04 -24.31
CA ALA A 250 13.22 18.74 -23.16
C ALA A 250 13.66 18.14 -21.81
N ASN A 251 13.78 16.80 -21.71
CA ASN A 251 14.20 16.09 -20.50
C ASN A 251 15.61 15.46 -20.62
N ARG A 252 16.49 16.11 -21.37
CA ARG A 252 17.80 15.56 -21.77
C ARG A 252 18.64 15.08 -20.58
N GLU A 253 18.72 15.87 -19.52
CA GLU A 253 19.61 15.57 -18.39
C GLU A 253 19.17 14.31 -17.61
N ALA A 254 17.90 14.20 -17.29
CA ALA A 254 17.37 13.02 -16.57
C ALA A 254 17.43 11.75 -17.46
N VAL A 255 17.16 11.91 -18.77
CA VAL A 255 17.27 10.79 -19.72
C VAL A 255 18.71 10.29 -19.81
N LEU A 256 19.71 11.17 -19.87
CA LEU A 256 21.12 10.76 -19.93
C LEU A 256 21.55 10.06 -18.66
N ARG A 257 21.21 10.57 -17.47
CA ARG A 257 21.50 9.89 -16.20
C ARG A 257 20.90 8.47 -16.15
N THR A 258 19.63 8.35 -16.53
CA THR A 258 18.93 7.05 -16.54
C THR A 258 19.55 6.09 -17.56
N LEU A 259 19.93 6.60 -18.74
CA LEU A 259 20.55 5.80 -19.79
C LEU A 259 21.96 5.30 -19.36
N ASP A 260 22.73 6.14 -18.67
CA ASP A 260 24.06 5.76 -18.20
C ASP A 260 23.98 4.60 -17.20
N VAL A 261 23.07 4.67 -16.21
CA VAL A 261 22.82 3.55 -15.28
C VAL A 261 22.40 2.28 -16.02
N PHE A 262 21.47 2.40 -16.97
CA PHE A 262 21.02 1.24 -17.76
C PHE A 262 22.14 0.63 -18.61
N ARG A 263 23.01 1.47 -19.17
CA ARG A 263 24.18 1.00 -19.95
C ARG A 263 25.15 0.20 -19.08
N ASP A 264 25.44 0.67 -17.87
CA ASP A 264 26.34 -0.02 -16.93
C ASP A 264 25.76 -1.37 -16.50
N ASP A 265 24.43 -1.46 -16.27
CA ASP A 265 23.74 -2.73 -16.02
C ASP A 265 23.79 -3.67 -17.24
N LEU A 266 23.65 -3.14 -18.45
CA LEU A 266 23.71 -3.90 -19.68
C LEU A 266 25.13 -4.43 -19.95
N ASP A 267 26.15 -3.64 -19.65
CA ASP A 267 27.56 -4.05 -19.77
C ASP A 267 27.88 -5.17 -18.78
N ALA A 268 27.37 -5.11 -17.54
CA ALA A 268 27.51 -6.18 -16.56
C ALA A 268 26.82 -7.49 -17.03
N LEU A 269 25.64 -7.39 -17.64
CA LEU A 269 24.95 -8.55 -18.23
C LEU A 269 25.74 -9.10 -19.43
N ARG A 270 26.28 -8.25 -20.28
CA ARG A 270 27.13 -8.65 -21.40
C ARG A 270 28.34 -9.44 -20.92
N GLU A 271 29.02 -8.97 -19.86
CA GLU A 271 30.15 -9.68 -19.26
C GLU A 271 29.73 -11.04 -18.71
N ALA A 272 28.58 -11.12 -18.02
CA ALA A 272 28.06 -12.40 -17.53
C ALA A 272 27.75 -13.41 -18.66
N VAL A 273 27.27 -12.94 -19.82
CA VAL A 273 27.08 -13.78 -21.02
C VAL A 273 28.42 -14.23 -21.58
N ASP A 274 29.40 -13.33 -21.71
CA ASP A 274 30.72 -13.59 -22.29
C ASP A 274 31.50 -14.60 -21.44
N THR A 275 31.43 -14.49 -20.12
CA THR A 275 32.11 -15.39 -19.16
C THR A 275 31.32 -16.67 -18.86
N GLY A 276 30.07 -16.78 -19.31
CA GLY A 276 29.18 -17.90 -18.99
C GLY A 276 28.73 -17.95 -17.54
N ASP A 277 28.69 -16.80 -16.82
CA ASP A 277 28.20 -16.72 -15.44
C ASP A 277 26.67 -16.88 -15.39
N GLY A 278 26.23 -18.14 -15.41
CA GLY A 278 24.81 -18.51 -15.33
C GLY A 278 24.17 -18.10 -14.02
N HIS A 279 24.94 -17.99 -12.91
CA HIS A 279 24.41 -17.61 -11.62
C HIS A 279 24.04 -16.10 -11.60
N GLN A 280 24.92 -15.25 -12.12
CA GLN A 280 24.64 -13.81 -12.25
C GLN A 280 23.43 -13.55 -13.17
N LEU A 281 23.37 -14.23 -14.32
CA LEU A 281 22.25 -14.14 -15.27
C LEU A 281 20.93 -14.55 -14.62
N LEU A 282 20.90 -15.72 -13.95
CA LEU A 282 19.71 -16.21 -13.26
C LEU A 282 19.26 -15.23 -12.16
N GLY A 283 20.21 -14.66 -11.42
CA GLY A 283 19.94 -13.67 -10.39
C GLY A 283 19.24 -12.42 -10.95
N VAL A 284 19.75 -11.85 -12.05
CA VAL A 284 19.13 -10.68 -12.70
C VAL A 284 17.74 -11.02 -13.23
N PHE A 285 17.58 -12.15 -13.93
CA PHE A 285 16.29 -12.53 -14.51
C PHE A 285 15.24 -12.83 -13.45
N THR A 286 15.64 -13.47 -12.34
CA THR A 286 14.75 -13.73 -11.19
C THR A 286 14.30 -12.42 -10.55
N ARG A 287 15.22 -11.48 -10.26
CA ARG A 287 14.86 -10.16 -9.72
C ARG A 287 13.91 -9.41 -10.66
N ALA A 288 14.19 -9.40 -11.96
CA ALA A 288 13.35 -8.73 -12.96
C ALA A 288 11.93 -9.34 -13.03
N ARG A 289 11.83 -10.70 -13.06
CA ARG A 289 10.55 -11.40 -13.04
C ARG A 289 9.73 -11.03 -11.82
N VAL A 290 10.35 -11.09 -10.65
CA VAL A 290 9.71 -10.79 -9.37
C VAL A 290 9.26 -9.32 -9.31
N ALA A 291 10.12 -8.38 -9.72
CA ALA A 291 9.76 -6.96 -9.80
C ALA A 291 8.57 -6.73 -10.75
N ARG A 292 8.54 -7.42 -11.89
CA ARG A 292 7.43 -7.34 -12.86
C ARG A 292 6.13 -7.90 -12.31
N GLU A 293 6.18 -9.02 -11.58
CA GLU A 293 5.01 -9.61 -10.92
C GLU A 293 4.49 -8.68 -9.82
N HIS A 294 5.37 -8.12 -9.01
CA HIS A 294 5.02 -7.12 -7.98
C HIS A 294 4.38 -5.88 -8.60
N PHE A 295 4.99 -5.31 -9.64
CA PHE A 295 4.44 -4.18 -10.38
C PHE A 295 3.05 -4.48 -10.97
N SER A 296 2.86 -5.68 -11.53
CA SER A 296 1.55 -6.13 -12.05
C SER A 296 0.51 -6.24 -10.93
N LYS A 297 0.90 -6.72 -9.74
CA LYS A 297 0.04 -6.76 -8.56
C LYS A 297 -0.28 -5.35 -8.05
N ILE A 298 0.69 -4.44 -8.03
CA ILE A 298 0.46 -3.02 -7.68
C ILE A 298 -0.52 -2.37 -8.65
N LEU A 299 -0.38 -2.58 -9.97
CA LEU A 299 -1.30 -2.04 -10.97
C LEU A 299 -2.70 -2.66 -10.86
N ALA A 300 -2.79 -3.99 -10.73
CA ALA A 300 -4.05 -4.68 -10.52
C ALA A 300 -4.71 -4.24 -9.21
N ARG A 301 -3.92 -4.01 -8.17
CA ARG A 301 -4.36 -3.50 -6.88
C ARG A 301 -4.73 -2.03 -6.93
N ARG A 302 -3.97 -1.17 -7.64
CA ARG A 302 -4.39 0.22 -7.89
C ARG A 302 -5.73 0.25 -8.63
N ALA A 303 -5.91 -0.55 -9.67
CA ALA A 303 -7.20 -0.69 -10.33
C ALA A 303 -8.29 -1.19 -9.36
N TYR A 304 -7.95 -2.04 -8.40
CA TYR A 304 -8.84 -2.52 -7.34
C TYR A 304 -9.04 -1.47 -6.24
N VAL A 305 -7.98 -0.79 -5.80
CA VAL A 305 -8.01 0.29 -4.80
C VAL A 305 -8.61 1.56 -5.39
N ASP A 306 -8.35 1.89 -6.66
CA ASP A 306 -8.99 3.01 -7.36
C ASP A 306 -10.50 2.73 -7.62
N ALA A 307 -10.87 1.46 -7.80
CA ALA A 307 -12.27 1.04 -7.75
C ALA A 307 -12.85 1.15 -6.34
N MET A 308 -12.01 1.07 -5.30
CA MET A 308 -12.41 1.13 -3.89
C MET A 308 -12.34 2.54 -3.27
N HIS A 309 -11.40 3.41 -3.67
CA HIS A 309 -11.30 4.78 -3.15
C HIS A 309 -12.45 5.70 -3.59
N ASN A 310 -13.23 5.29 -4.57
CA ASN A 310 -14.45 6.00 -4.96
C ASN A 310 -15.74 5.42 -4.32
N ASN A 311 -15.62 4.35 -3.52
CA ASN A 311 -16.74 3.76 -2.79
C ASN A 311 -16.21 3.23 -1.46
N ASP A 312 -16.74 3.67 -0.35
CA ASP A 312 -16.62 2.97 0.93
C ASP A 312 -16.92 1.49 0.69
N LEU A 313 -15.90 0.63 0.84
CA LEU A 313 -16.13 -0.80 0.72
C LEU A 313 -17.03 -1.23 1.87
N ILE A 314 -18.25 -1.53 1.53
CA ILE A 314 -19.29 -1.89 2.49
C ILE A 314 -19.48 -3.40 2.45
N TYR A 315 -19.43 -4.03 3.62
CA TYR A 315 -19.87 -5.40 3.78
C TYR A 315 -21.33 -5.41 4.23
N LEU A 316 -22.17 -6.10 3.49
CA LEU A 316 -23.54 -6.40 3.89
C LEU A 316 -23.60 -7.84 4.42
N ALA A 317 -23.61 -7.97 5.74
CA ALA A 317 -23.69 -9.25 6.42
C ALA A 317 -25.14 -9.61 6.75
N GLN A 318 -25.60 -10.74 6.21
CA GLN A 318 -26.98 -11.19 6.35
C GLN A 318 -27.16 -11.95 7.67
N PRO A 319 -28.34 -11.80 8.32
CA PRO A 319 -28.59 -12.43 9.62
C PRO A 319 -28.73 -13.95 9.55
N GLY A 320 -28.31 -14.61 10.62
CA GLY A 320 -28.47 -16.05 10.81
C GLY A 320 -27.54 -16.90 9.95
N GLY A 321 -27.60 -18.19 10.16
CA GLY A 321 -26.78 -19.22 9.54
C GLY A 321 -26.18 -20.17 10.57
N SER A 322 -25.63 -21.28 10.11
CA SER A 322 -24.83 -22.21 10.89
C SER A 322 -23.57 -22.55 10.11
N LEU A 323 -22.47 -22.81 10.80
CA LEU A 323 -21.19 -23.14 10.18
C LEU A 323 -20.98 -24.64 10.16
N SER A 324 -20.40 -25.14 9.07
CA SER A 324 -20.04 -26.54 8.94
C SER A 324 -18.85 -26.74 8.02
N GLY A 325 -18.22 -27.90 8.12
CA GLY A 325 -17.14 -28.32 7.25
C GLY A 325 -15.76 -28.26 7.89
N THR A 326 -14.75 -28.24 7.03
CA THR A 326 -13.33 -28.17 7.40
C THR A 326 -12.68 -27.07 6.60
N ILE A 327 -11.99 -26.16 7.29
CA ILE A 327 -11.30 -25.05 6.67
C ILE A 327 -9.87 -24.93 7.18
N ARG A 328 -9.02 -24.25 6.40
CA ARG A 328 -7.72 -23.75 6.84
C ARG A 328 -7.70 -22.23 6.62
N VAL A 329 -7.50 -21.49 7.68
CA VAL A 329 -7.32 -20.03 7.60
C VAL A 329 -5.91 -19.67 7.13
N PRO A 330 -5.63 -18.43 6.69
CA PRO A 330 -4.30 -18.02 6.27
C PRO A 330 -3.23 -18.27 7.30
N GLY A 331 -1.98 -18.34 6.83
CA GLY A 331 -0.81 -18.53 7.69
C GLY A 331 -0.62 -17.40 8.69
N ASP A 332 0.04 -17.72 9.82
CA ASP A 332 0.34 -16.76 10.89
C ASP A 332 1.15 -15.58 10.38
N LYS A 333 0.62 -14.37 10.60
CA LYS A 333 1.22 -13.11 10.14
C LYS A 333 2.60 -12.89 10.76
N SER A 334 2.73 -13.12 12.06
CA SER A 334 3.97 -12.90 12.81
C SER A 334 5.10 -13.82 12.36
N ILE A 335 4.77 -15.09 12.09
CA ILE A 335 5.70 -16.11 11.60
C ILE A 335 6.06 -15.82 10.13
N SER A 336 5.08 -15.43 9.31
CA SER A 336 5.33 -15.06 7.91
C SER A 336 6.33 -13.91 7.76
N HIS A 337 6.20 -12.83 8.54
CA HIS A 337 7.19 -11.75 8.54
C HIS A 337 8.58 -12.24 8.91
N ARG A 338 8.69 -13.03 9.98
CA ARG A 338 9.97 -13.51 10.50
C ARG A 338 10.63 -14.53 9.57
N SER A 339 9.85 -15.35 8.87
CA SER A 339 10.38 -16.30 7.89
C SER A 339 11.14 -15.59 6.77
N ILE A 340 10.64 -14.44 6.33
CA ILE A 340 11.34 -13.60 5.35
C ILE A 340 12.58 -12.93 5.97
N MET A 341 12.43 -12.33 7.16
CA MET A 341 13.53 -11.62 7.83
C MET A 341 14.70 -12.56 8.13
N LEU A 342 14.42 -13.66 8.83
CA LEU A 342 15.46 -14.60 9.25
C LEU A 342 15.99 -15.41 8.06
N GLY A 343 15.14 -15.83 7.13
CA GLY A 343 15.54 -16.51 5.89
C GLY A 343 16.48 -15.64 5.04
N SER A 344 16.25 -14.32 5.00
CA SER A 344 17.11 -13.38 4.28
C SER A 344 18.49 -13.24 4.93
N LEU A 345 18.57 -13.34 6.25
CA LEU A 345 19.82 -13.25 7.03
C LEU A 345 20.53 -14.61 7.23
N ALA A 346 19.89 -15.69 6.84
CA ALA A 346 20.47 -17.03 6.93
C ALA A 346 21.50 -17.29 5.84
N GLU A 347 22.39 -18.25 6.08
CA GLU A 347 23.26 -18.80 5.05
C GLU A 347 22.53 -20.00 4.38
N GLY A 348 22.32 -19.93 3.06
CA GLY A 348 21.64 -20.98 2.27
C GLY A 348 20.23 -20.58 1.81
N THR A 349 19.45 -21.55 1.41
CA THR A 349 18.10 -21.36 0.86
C THR A 349 17.03 -21.82 1.85
N THR A 350 16.15 -20.90 2.26
CA THR A 350 15.02 -21.19 3.15
C THR A 350 13.75 -21.40 2.32
N GLU A 351 13.10 -22.53 2.52
CA GLU A 351 11.80 -22.86 1.93
C GLU A 351 10.69 -22.58 2.93
N VAL A 352 9.70 -21.80 2.52
CA VAL A 352 8.56 -21.41 3.36
C VAL A 352 7.28 -21.91 2.72
N GLU A 353 6.47 -22.66 3.47
CA GLU A 353 5.11 -23.10 3.08
C GLU A 353 4.06 -22.49 4.01
N GLY A 354 2.84 -22.29 3.53
CA GLY A 354 1.76 -21.68 4.31
C GLY A 354 1.91 -20.18 4.56
N PHE A 355 2.78 -19.50 3.82
CA PHE A 355 3.03 -18.07 3.96
C PHE A 355 1.76 -17.23 3.77
N LEU A 356 1.55 -16.23 4.62
CA LEU A 356 0.45 -15.27 4.48
C LEU A 356 0.72 -14.32 3.31
N GLU A 357 -0.05 -14.42 2.25
CA GLU A 357 0.00 -13.51 1.08
C GLU A 357 -0.79 -12.21 1.33
N GLY A 358 -0.75 -11.69 2.55
CA GLY A 358 -1.31 -10.39 2.93
C GLY A 358 -0.35 -9.25 2.63
N GLU A 359 -0.89 -8.06 2.46
CA GLU A 359 -0.13 -6.86 2.06
C GLU A 359 1.05 -6.52 2.97
N ASP A 360 0.85 -6.67 4.27
CA ASP A 360 1.89 -6.42 5.26
C ASP A 360 3.10 -7.35 5.07
N ALA A 361 2.85 -8.64 4.82
CA ALA A 361 3.89 -9.63 4.60
C ALA A 361 4.58 -9.44 3.23
N LEU A 362 3.82 -9.04 2.21
CA LEU A 362 4.35 -8.70 0.89
C LEU A 362 5.25 -7.45 0.93
N ALA A 363 4.92 -6.45 1.76
CA ALA A 363 5.78 -5.29 1.97
C ALA A 363 7.12 -5.69 2.61
N THR A 364 7.13 -6.68 3.51
CA THR A 364 8.37 -7.23 4.07
C THR A 364 9.21 -7.93 3.01
N ILE A 365 8.61 -8.75 2.16
CA ILE A 365 9.32 -9.37 1.03
C ILE A 365 9.97 -8.29 0.16
N GLN A 366 9.23 -7.24 -0.19
CA GLN A 366 9.76 -6.17 -1.03
C GLN A 366 10.91 -5.44 -0.36
N ALA A 367 10.83 -5.14 0.94
CA ALA A 367 11.91 -4.51 1.68
C ALA A 367 13.24 -5.30 1.56
N PHE A 368 13.19 -6.63 1.70
CA PHE A 368 14.40 -7.46 1.56
C PHE A 368 14.88 -7.61 0.12
N ARG A 369 13.97 -7.61 -0.85
CA ARG A 369 14.34 -7.53 -2.27
C ARG A 369 15.07 -6.23 -2.61
N ASP A 370 14.60 -5.11 -2.08
CA ASP A 370 15.23 -3.80 -2.24
C ASP A 370 16.63 -3.77 -1.59
N MET A 371 16.85 -4.58 -0.56
CA MET A 371 18.16 -4.79 0.09
C MET A 371 18.99 -5.92 -0.55
N GLY A 372 18.64 -6.38 -1.74
CA GLY A 372 19.45 -7.28 -2.56
C GLY A 372 19.24 -8.77 -2.31
N VAL A 373 18.23 -9.17 -1.53
CA VAL A 373 17.91 -10.58 -1.30
C VAL A 373 17.06 -11.14 -2.45
N VAL A 374 17.44 -12.29 -2.98
CA VAL A 374 16.63 -12.99 -3.97
C VAL A 374 15.55 -13.79 -3.26
N ILE A 375 14.29 -13.41 -3.49
CA ILE A 375 13.12 -14.07 -2.90
C ILE A 375 12.15 -14.45 -4.02
N GLU A 376 11.90 -15.75 -4.20
CA GLU A 376 10.95 -16.28 -5.17
C GLU A 376 9.57 -16.48 -4.52
N GLY A 377 8.52 -16.20 -5.27
CA GLY A 377 7.15 -16.25 -4.76
C GLY A 377 6.70 -14.91 -4.14
N PRO A 378 5.64 -14.88 -3.30
CA PRO A 378 4.81 -16.02 -2.91
C PRO A 378 3.97 -16.55 -4.08
N GLN A 379 3.78 -17.86 -4.10
CA GLN A 379 2.88 -18.54 -5.01
C GLN A 379 2.14 -19.66 -4.26
N ASN A 380 0.85 -19.51 -4.04
CA ASN A 380 0.03 -20.44 -3.27
C ASN A 380 0.61 -20.73 -1.87
N GLY A 381 1.05 -19.68 -1.17
CA GLY A 381 1.65 -19.75 0.15
C GLY A 381 3.09 -20.29 0.18
N ARG A 382 3.76 -20.47 -0.97
CA ARG A 382 5.16 -20.91 -1.04
C ARG A 382 6.09 -19.75 -1.35
N VAL A 383 7.18 -19.65 -0.60
CA VAL A 383 8.23 -18.65 -0.78
C VAL A 383 9.59 -19.33 -0.63
N THR A 384 10.50 -19.03 -1.54
CA THR A 384 11.89 -19.45 -1.46
C THR A 384 12.78 -18.23 -1.22
N VAL A 385 13.56 -18.23 -0.15
CA VAL A 385 14.44 -17.14 0.24
C VAL A 385 15.88 -17.56 0.11
N HIS A 386 16.64 -16.91 -0.76
CA HIS A 386 18.08 -17.12 -0.90
C HIS A 386 18.80 -16.15 0.04
N GLY A 387 19.13 -16.64 1.23
CA GLY A 387 19.73 -15.84 2.28
C GLY A 387 21.12 -15.33 1.93
N VAL A 388 21.44 -14.14 2.41
CA VAL A 388 22.70 -13.43 2.14
C VAL A 388 23.63 -13.39 3.35
N GLY A 389 23.23 -14.02 4.47
CA GLY A 389 23.93 -13.94 5.74
C GLY A 389 23.67 -12.63 6.48
N LEU A 390 24.10 -12.57 7.74
CA LEU A 390 23.87 -11.41 8.63
C LEU A 390 24.45 -10.08 8.08
N HIS A 391 25.49 -10.13 7.28
CA HIS A 391 26.21 -8.95 6.76
C HIS A 391 26.08 -8.78 5.24
N GLY A 392 25.21 -9.54 4.56
CA GLY A 392 25.10 -9.54 3.11
C GLY A 392 24.03 -8.58 2.53
N LEU A 393 23.28 -7.88 3.37
CA LEU A 393 22.30 -6.90 2.90
C LEU A 393 22.99 -5.72 2.22
N LYS A 394 22.34 -5.15 1.21
CA LYS A 394 22.81 -3.99 0.44
C LYS A 394 21.92 -2.77 0.76
N ALA A 395 22.48 -1.58 0.55
CA ALA A 395 21.73 -0.34 0.68
C ALA A 395 20.50 -0.38 -0.26
N PRO A 396 19.31 -0.06 0.24
CA PRO A 396 18.12 0.04 -0.60
C PRO A 396 18.23 1.23 -1.56
N PRO A 397 17.61 1.17 -2.75
CA PRO A 397 17.69 2.24 -3.76
C PRO A 397 16.95 3.53 -3.35
N GLY A 398 16.18 3.48 -2.27
CA GLY A 398 15.40 4.61 -1.75
C GLY A 398 14.72 4.27 -0.44
N PRO A 399 13.76 5.09 0.02
CA PRO A 399 13.00 4.79 1.22
C PRO A 399 12.25 3.46 1.11
N ILE A 400 12.33 2.66 2.16
CA ILE A 400 11.63 1.37 2.27
C ILE A 400 10.18 1.66 2.67
N TYR A 401 9.24 1.37 1.79
CA TYR A 401 7.81 1.53 2.05
C TYR A 401 7.20 0.25 2.62
N LEU A 402 6.63 0.33 3.81
CA LEU A 402 6.13 -0.82 4.57
C LEU A 402 4.60 -0.90 4.66
N GLY A 403 3.88 -0.11 3.84
CA GLY A 403 2.41 -0.09 3.85
C GLY A 403 1.86 0.24 5.23
N ASN A 404 0.97 -0.60 5.75
CA ASN A 404 0.38 -0.48 7.10
C ASN A 404 1.12 -1.32 8.16
N SER A 405 2.25 -1.94 7.83
CA SER A 405 2.90 -2.92 8.69
C SER A 405 3.74 -2.30 9.82
N GLY A 406 3.11 -2.08 10.97
CA GLY A 406 3.83 -1.69 12.19
C GLY A 406 4.80 -2.78 12.69
N THR A 407 4.52 -4.04 12.40
CA THR A 407 5.42 -5.17 12.72
C THR A 407 6.71 -5.05 11.92
N SER A 408 6.62 -4.90 10.60
CA SER A 408 7.82 -4.78 9.75
C SER A 408 8.65 -3.57 10.14
N MET A 409 8.02 -2.41 10.35
CA MET A 409 8.75 -1.19 10.71
C MET A 409 9.52 -1.34 12.01
N ARG A 410 8.91 -1.92 13.06
CA ARG A 410 9.57 -2.07 14.35
C ARG A 410 10.67 -3.14 14.34
N LEU A 411 10.43 -4.29 13.73
CA LEU A 411 11.44 -5.36 13.66
C LEU A 411 12.62 -4.96 12.77
N LEU A 412 12.34 -4.39 11.58
CA LEU A 412 13.39 -3.90 10.69
C LEU A 412 14.23 -2.80 11.31
N SER A 413 13.68 -1.95 12.19
CA SER A 413 14.45 -0.93 12.89
C SER A 413 15.59 -1.54 13.70
N GLY A 414 15.37 -2.66 14.38
CA GLY A 414 16.42 -3.39 15.10
C GLY A 414 17.49 -3.96 14.18
N LEU A 415 17.05 -4.61 13.10
CA LEU A 415 17.94 -5.25 12.14
C LEU A 415 18.77 -4.23 11.36
N LEU A 416 18.17 -3.11 10.94
CA LEU A 416 18.82 -2.07 10.14
C LEU A 416 19.76 -1.18 10.97
N ALA A 417 19.55 -1.08 12.28
CA ALA A 417 20.37 -0.27 13.18
C ALA A 417 21.87 -0.67 13.16
N ALA A 418 22.19 -1.90 12.77
CA ALA A 418 23.56 -2.43 12.72
C ALA A 418 24.10 -2.56 11.29
N GLN A 419 23.35 -2.19 10.26
CA GLN A 419 23.83 -2.32 8.88
C GLN A 419 24.81 -1.22 8.50
N PRO A 420 25.72 -1.44 7.53
CA PRO A 420 26.75 -0.47 7.15
C PRO A 420 26.21 0.70 6.28
N PHE A 421 24.93 0.76 6.01
CA PHE A 421 24.28 1.75 5.12
C PHE A 421 23.12 2.47 5.82
N ASP A 422 22.83 3.68 5.36
CA ASP A 422 21.65 4.43 5.79
C ASP A 422 20.37 3.84 5.21
N SER A 423 19.28 3.91 5.97
CA SER A 423 17.96 3.48 5.52
C SER A 423 16.86 4.39 6.06
N THR A 424 15.80 4.59 5.29
CA THR A 424 14.62 5.33 5.71
C THR A 424 13.38 4.45 5.58
N LEU A 425 12.65 4.28 6.68
CA LEU A 425 11.42 3.52 6.75
C LEU A 425 10.22 4.44 6.67
N THR A 426 9.30 4.13 5.75
CA THR A 426 8.06 4.89 5.52
C THR A 426 6.86 3.95 5.48
N GLY A 427 5.66 4.52 5.53
CA GLY A 427 4.42 3.75 5.43
C GLY A 427 3.24 4.59 5.00
N ASP A 428 2.06 4.00 5.03
CA ASP A 428 0.81 4.67 4.70
C ASP A 428 0.40 5.72 5.76
N ALA A 429 -0.71 6.40 5.51
CA ALA A 429 -1.24 7.43 6.41
C ALA A 429 -1.58 6.89 7.82
N SER A 430 -1.95 5.62 7.95
CA SER A 430 -2.23 4.98 9.23
C SER A 430 -0.93 4.66 9.98
N LEU A 431 0.04 4.02 9.31
CA LEU A 431 1.33 3.71 9.92
C LEU A 431 2.10 4.98 10.31
N SER A 432 2.01 6.04 9.51
CA SER A 432 2.64 7.34 9.77
C SER A 432 2.15 8.05 11.04
N LYS A 433 1.02 7.63 11.61
CA LYS A 433 0.49 8.16 12.87
C LYS A 433 0.94 7.36 14.10
N ARG A 434 1.52 6.17 13.91
CA ARG A 434 1.86 5.28 15.03
C ARG A 434 3.17 5.68 15.71
N PRO A 435 3.25 5.63 17.05
CA PRO A 435 4.48 5.97 17.78
C PRO A 435 5.56 4.90 17.57
N MET A 436 6.76 5.33 17.18
CA MET A 436 7.94 4.46 17.00
C MET A 436 9.00 4.67 18.09
N ASN A 437 8.81 5.61 19.00
CA ASN A 437 9.72 5.84 20.12
C ASN A 437 9.90 4.61 21.02
N ARG A 438 8.91 3.69 21.05
CA ARG A 438 9.02 2.44 21.81
C ARG A 438 10.19 1.56 21.38
N VAL A 439 10.62 1.63 20.11
CA VAL A 439 11.80 0.93 19.59
C VAL A 439 12.97 1.87 19.37
N ALA A 440 12.73 3.12 18.93
CA ALA A 440 13.80 4.06 18.65
C ALA A 440 14.59 4.43 19.91
N LYS A 441 13.92 4.60 21.06
CA LYS A 441 14.57 4.95 22.33
C LYS A 441 15.56 3.88 22.78
N PRO A 442 15.17 2.61 23.01
CA PRO A 442 16.11 1.58 23.44
C PRO A 442 17.18 1.27 22.38
N LEU A 443 16.91 1.38 21.09
CA LEU A 443 17.95 1.22 20.06
C LEU A 443 19.01 2.32 20.13
N ARG A 444 18.62 3.58 20.42
CA ARG A 444 19.57 4.67 20.68
C ARG A 444 20.42 4.40 21.91
N GLU A 445 19.87 3.80 22.95
CA GLU A 445 20.61 3.37 24.15
C GLU A 445 21.64 2.28 23.81
N MET A 446 21.35 1.41 22.82
CA MET A 446 22.30 0.44 22.26
C MET A 446 23.38 1.08 21.38
N GLY A 447 23.30 2.36 21.05
CA GLY A 447 24.25 3.08 20.19
C GLY A 447 23.77 3.34 18.75
N ALA A 448 22.51 3.03 18.41
CA ALA A 448 21.96 3.36 17.10
C ALA A 448 21.71 4.87 16.94
N VAL A 449 21.88 5.38 15.73
CA VAL A 449 21.52 6.75 15.37
C VAL A 449 20.24 6.72 14.54
N ILE A 450 19.14 7.11 15.15
CA ILE A 450 17.80 7.05 14.55
C ILE A 450 17.13 8.42 14.63
N GLU A 451 16.73 8.97 13.50
CA GLU A 451 15.92 10.17 13.38
C GLU A 451 14.46 9.76 13.14
N THR A 452 13.53 10.45 13.78
CA THR A 452 12.09 10.22 13.60
C THR A 452 11.39 11.52 13.25
N GLY A 453 10.25 11.43 12.63
CA GLY A 453 9.34 12.55 12.47
C GLY A 453 8.85 13.10 13.83
N PRO A 454 8.03 14.16 13.82
CA PRO A 454 7.47 14.74 15.04
C PRO A 454 6.81 13.70 15.94
N GLU A 455 6.94 13.87 17.26
CA GLU A 455 6.39 12.97 18.29
C GLU A 455 6.89 11.52 18.20
N GLY A 456 8.03 11.28 17.53
CA GLY A 456 8.58 9.94 17.37
C GLY A 456 7.82 9.07 16.37
N ARG A 457 7.20 9.68 15.37
CA ARG A 457 6.46 9.00 14.30
C ARG A 457 7.31 8.80 13.05
N PRO A 458 6.89 7.94 12.11
CA PRO A 458 7.52 7.86 10.80
C PRO A 458 7.46 9.20 10.03
N PRO A 459 8.41 9.44 9.08
CA PRO A 459 9.46 8.53 8.65
C PRO A 459 10.54 8.32 9.69
N MET A 460 11.18 7.13 9.67
CA MET A 460 12.32 6.81 10.51
C MET A 460 13.58 6.68 9.66
N THR A 461 14.56 7.53 9.88
CA THR A 461 15.87 7.42 9.22
C THR A 461 16.87 6.81 10.19
N ILE A 462 17.46 5.69 9.79
CA ILE A 462 18.43 4.91 10.54
C ILE A 462 19.78 5.08 9.86
N ARG A 463 20.76 5.63 10.59
CA ARG A 463 22.12 5.85 10.07
C ARG A 463 22.93 4.59 10.18
N GLY A 464 23.55 4.20 9.08
CA GLY A 464 24.39 3.01 9.00
C GLY A 464 25.75 3.16 9.66
N GLY A 465 26.48 2.04 9.74
CA GLY A 465 27.85 2.00 10.24
C GLY A 465 28.01 2.19 11.76
N GLN A 466 26.93 2.11 12.51
CA GLN A 466 26.97 2.21 13.97
C GLN A 466 27.42 0.89 14.60
N ARG A 467 28.15 0.98 15.72
CA ARG A 467 28.52 -0.17 16.54
C ARG A 467 27.54 -0.27 17.70
N LEU A 468 26.68 -1.27 17.66
CA LEU A 468 25.74 -1.51 18.75
C LEU A 468 26.45 -2.19 19.92
N THR A 469 26.04 -1.85 21.13
CA THR A 469 26.47 -2.49 22.38
C THR A 469 25.27 -3.23 22.97
N GLY A 470 25.48 -4.48 23.37
CA GLY A 470 24.48 -5.25 24.09
C GLY A 470 24.12 -4.59 25.43
N MET A 471 22.88 -4.67 25.81
CA MET A 471 22.38 -4.13 27.08
C MET A 471 21.25 -4.98 27.62
N HIS A 472 20.99 -4.85 28.91
CA HIS A 472 19.75 -5.34 29.52
C HIS A 472 18.68 -4.27 29.46
N TYR A 473 17.47 -4.65 28.99
CA TYR A 473 16.35 -3.74 28.88
C TYR A 473 15.11 -4.28 29.58
N ASP A 474 14.71 -3.62 30.66
CA ASP A 474 13.43 -3.86 31.33
C ASP A 474 12.32 -3.13 30.57
N MET A 475 11.44 -3.86 29.92
CA MET A 475 10.35 -3.24 29.17
C MET A 475 9.30 -2.62 30.12
N PRO A 476 8.95 -1.32 29.95
CA PRO A 476 7.96 -0.68 30.79
C PRO A 476 6.54 -1.18 30.57
N MET A 477 6.29 -1.85 29.42
CA MET A 477 5.02 -2.49 29.08
C MET A 477 5.28 -3.71 28.18
N ALA A 478 4.41 -4.69 28.24
CA ALA A 478 4.50 -5.91 27.46
C ALA A 478 4.35 -5.61 25.96
N SER A 479 5.37 -5.95 25.16
CA SER A 479 5.38 -5.74 23.70
C SER A 479 6.30 -6.73 22.99
N ALA A 480 5.71 -7.72 22.32
CA ALA A 480 6.46 -8.67 21.52
C ALA A 480 7.29 -8.00 20.42
N GLN A 481 6.82 -6.88 19.86
CA GLN A 481 7.53 -6.17 18.81
C GLN A 481 8.77 -5.43 19.33
N VAL A 482 8.73 -4.85 20.52
CA VAL A 482 9.90 -4.23 21.17
C VAL A 482 10.91 -5.32 21.53
N LYS A 483 10.48 -6.41 22.17
CA LYS A 483 11.34 -7.55 22.47
C LYS A 483 12.03 -8.08 21.21
N SER A 484 11.26 -8.37 20.15
CA SER A 484 11.79 -8.85 18.86
C SER A 484 12.78 -7.87 18.23
N CYS A 485 12.49 -6.58 18.26
CA CYS A 485 13.36 -5.53 17.73
C CYS A 485 14.74 -5.55 18.41
N LEU A 486 14.76 -5.62 19.73
CA LEU A 486 16.00 -5.60 20.51
C LEU A 486 16.78 -6.91 20.39
N LEU A 487 16.11 -8.06 20.32
CA LEU A 487 16.77 -9.34 20.05
C LEU A 487 17.40 -9.36 18.65
N LEU A 488 16.73 -8.83 17.62
CA LEU A 488 17.29 -8.72 16.27
C LEU A 488 18.47 -7.76 16.20
N ALA A 489 18.46 -6.64 16.92
CA ALA A 489 19.60 -5.75 17.08
C ALA A 489 20.74 -6.45 17.83
N GLY A 490 20.42 -7.28 18.82
CA GLY A 490 21.37 -8.07 19.61
C GLY A 490 22.19 -9.07 18.80
N LEU A 491 21.69 -9.54 17.64
CA LEU A 491 22.45 -10.40 16.74
C LEU A 491 23.78 -9.75 16.26
N TYR A 492 23.85 -8.43 16.30
CA TYR A 492 24.96 -7.62 15.82
C TYR A 492 25.70 -6.86 16.92
N ALA A 493 25.13 -6.78 18.13
CA ALA A 493 25.64 -5.96 19.20
C ALA A 493 26.89 -6.59 19.87
N ALA A 494 27.84 -5.77 20.29
CA ALA A 494 28.95 -6.26 21.09
C ALA A 494 28.49 -6.63 22.49
N GLY A 495 28.68 -7.88 22.89
CA GLY A 495 28.20 -8.44 24.15
C GLY A 495 26.78 -8.94 24.13
N GLU A 496 26.28 -9.40 25.28
CA GLU A 496 24.94 -9.92 25.45
C GLU A 496 23.88 -8.81 25.38
N ALA A 497 22.81 -9.05 24.63
CA ALA A 497 21.59 -8.26 24.67
C ALA A 497 20.47 -9.06 25.31
N SER A 498 19.82 -8.51 26.33
CA SER A 498 18.76 -9.18 27.06
C SER A 498 17.54 -8.26 27.28
N VAL A 499 16.35 -8.85 27.26
CA VAL A 499 15.10 -8.15 27.41
C VAL A 499 14.22 -8.86 28.41
N THR A 500 13.80 -8.14 29.45
CA THR A 500 12.83 -8.64 30.44
C THR A 500 11.46 -8.04 30.17
N GLU A 501 10.44 -8.88 30.10
CA GLU A 501 9.05 -8.46 29.87
C GLU A 501 8.21 -8.50 31.17
N PRO A 502 7.34 -7.49 31.39
CA PRO A 502 6.51 -7.42 32.60
C PRO A 502 5.35 -8.43 32.59
N ALA A 503 4.96 -8.91 31.43
CA ALA A 503 3.97 -9.95 31.22
C ALA A 503 4.33 -10.75 29.96
N PRO A 504 3.94 -12.02 29.84
CA PRO A 504 4.26 -12.86 28.69
C PRO A 504 3.78 -12.23 27.37
N THR A 505 4.66 -12.18 26.39
CA THR A 505 4.32 -11.79 25.02
C THR A 505 4.73 -12.89 24.05
N ARG A 506 4.34 -12.75 22.76
CA ARG A 506 4.66 -13.72 21.70
C ARG A 506 6.16 -14.01 21.63
N ASP A 507 6.52 -15.28 21.59
CA ASP A 507 7.90 -15.77 21.60
C ASP A 507 8.36 -16.32 20.22
N HIS A 508 7.68 -15.93 19.15
CA HIS A 508 8.02 -16.39 17.79
C HIS A 508 9.45 -16.04 17.37
N THR A 509 10.00 -14.90 17.80
CA THR A 509 11.38 -14.54 17.46
C THR A 509 12.37 -15.49 18.12
N GLU A 510 12.18 -15.79 19.39
CA GLU A 510 13.04 -16.71 20.16
C GLU A 510 12.99 -18.12 19.55
N ARG A 511 11.79 -18.65 19.30
CA ARG A 511 11.60 -19.98 18.69
C ARG A 511 12.21 -20.05 17.29
N MET A 512 11.94 -19.05 16.46
CA MET A 512 12.43 -19.04 15.08
C MET A 512 13.94 -18.84 14.99
N LEU A 513 14.55 -18.00 15.85
CA LEU A 513 16.01 -17.91 15.93
C LEU A 513 16.62 -19.28 16.25
N CYS A 514 16.08 -19.99 17.26
CA CYS A 514 16.50 -21.37 17.57
C CYS A 514 16.28 -22.30 16.36
N GLY A 515 15.17 -22.20 15.66
CA GLY A 515 14.87 -22.98 14.44
C GLY A 515 15.85 -22.73 13.29
N PHE A 516 16.42 -21.52 13.20
CA PHE A 516 17.51 -21.17 12.28
C PHE A 516 18.91 -21.47 12.84
N GLY A 517 19.01 -22.17 13.98
CA GLY A 517 20.27 -22.57 14.58
C GLY A 517 20.97 -21.47 15.38
N TYR A 518 20.32 -20.34 15.66
CA TYR A 518 20.85 -19.27 16.47
C TYR A 518 20.45 -19.46 17.94
N PRO A 519 21.41 -19.55 18.89
CA PRO A 519 21.08 -19.79 20.28
C PRO A 519 20.38 -18.58 20.93
N VAL A 520 19.28 -18.84 21.61
CA VAL A 520 18.55 -17.89 22.44
C VAL A 520 18.33 -18.54 23.80
N GLU A 521 18.75 -17.85 24.85
CA GLU A 521 18.50 -18.27 26.22
C GLU A 521 17.24 -17.57 26.76
N VAL A 522 16.35 -18.33 27.40
CA VAL A 522 15.15 -17.78 28.03
C VAL A 522 15.14 -18.23 29.50
N GLU A 523 15.23 -17.27 30.40
CA GLU A 523 15.16 -17.48 31.84
C GLU A 523 13.99 -16.70 32.45
N GLY A 524 12.93 -17.38 32.78
CA GLY A 524 11.70 -16.76 33.29
C GLY A 524 11.08 -15.80 32.27
N SER A 525 11.05 -14.50 32.57
CA SER A 525 10.55 -13.44 31.70
C SER A 525 11.65 -12.74 30.88
N THR A 526 12.88 -13.25 30.90
CA THR A 526 14.05 -12.62 30.23
C THR A 526 14.49 -13.48 29.06
N ALA A 527 14.55 -12.89 27.86
CA ALA A 527 15.16 -13.49 26.67
C ALA A 527 16.52 -12.84 26.40
N LYS A 528 17.53 -13.64 26.01
CA LYS A 528 18.90 -13.21 25.81
C LYS A 528 19.46 -13.74 24.51
N VAL A 529 20.23 -12.91 23.82
CA VAL A 529 21.01 -13.28 22.64
C VAL A 529 22.43 -12.73 22.75
N GLU A 530 23.39 -13.44 22.21
CA GLU A 530 24.78 -12.99 22.10
C GLU A 530 25.18 -13.02 20.63
N SER A 531 25.91 -12.02 20.16
CA SER A 531 26.38 -11.97 18.77
C SER A 531 27.47 -13.00 18.49
N GLY A 532 27.82 -13.18 17.20
CA GLY A 532 28.90 -14.09 16.79
C GLY A 532 28.44 -15.45 16.30
N HIS A 533 27.15 -15.74 16.34
CA HIS A 533 26.55 -16.93 15.73
C HIS A 533 26.03 -16.65 14.32
N LYS A 534 25.64 -17.70 13.61
CA LYS A 534 25.09 -17.64 12.27
C LYS A 534 23.68 -18.19 12.22
N LEU A 535 22.89 -17.64 11.31
CA LEU A 535 21.59 -18.23 10.94
C LEU A 535 21.79 -19.20 9.79
N SER A 536 21.28 -20.40 9.92
CA SER A 536 21.30 -21.44 8.88
C SER A 536 19.93 -21.59 8.26
N ALA A 537 19.89 -21.67 6.94
CA ALA A 537 18.65 -21.87 6.20
C ALA A 537 17.93 -23.15 6.65
N THR A 538 16.59 -23.10 6.64
CA THR A 538 15.74 -24.21 7.11
C THR A 538 14.45 -24.25 6.30
N HIS A 539 13.67 -25.33 6.50
CA HIS A 539 12.29 -25.41 5.99
C HIS A 539 11.32 -24.91 7.06
N ILE A 540 10.39 -24.04 6.67
CA ILE A 540 9.39 -23.47 7.56
C ILE A 540 8.00 -23.78 7.01
N GLU A 541 7.22 -24.49 7.78
CA GLU A 541 5.78 -24.60 7.58
C GLU A 541 5.06 -23.63 8.50
N VAL A 542 4.46 -22.57 7.94
CA VAL A 542 3.76 -21.53 8.68
C VAL A 542 2.41 -22.09 9.14
N PRO A 543 2.12 -22.16 10.46
CA PRO A 543 0.82 -22.57 10.97
C PRO A 543 -0.28 -21.61 10.53
N ALA A 544 -1.53 -22.09 10.47
CA ALA A 544 -2.69 -21.22 10.32
C ALA A 544 -2.81 -20.28 11.53
N ASP A 545 -3.11 -19.01 11.27
CA ASP A 545 -3.11 -17.95 12.29
C ASP A 545 -4.28 -18.08 13.25
N ILE A 546 -3.99 -18.23 14.54
CA ILE A 546 -5.01 -18.27 15.61
C ILE A 546 -5.87 -17.00 15.65
N SER A 547 -5.31 -15.81 15.32
CA SER A 547 -6.08 -14.57 15.25
C SER A 547 -7.11 -14.60 14.11
N SER A 548 -6.75 -15.19 12.97
CA SER A 548 -7.69 -15.41 11.86
C SER A 548 -8.68 -16.52 12.18
N ALA A 549 -8.24 -17.57 12.85
CA ALA A 549 -9.09 -18.67 13.33
C ALA A 549 -10.14 -18.18 14.34
N ALA A 550 -9.80 -17.20 15.18
CA ALA A 550 -10.68 -16.68 16.24
C ALA A 550 -12.05 -16.22 15.72
N PHE A 551 -12.12 -15.63 14.53
CA PHE A 551 -13.39 -15.22 13.92
C PHE A 551 -14.31 -16.42 13.69
N PHE A 552 -13.79 -17.52 13.18
CA PHE A 552 -14.54 -18.74 12.92
C PHE A 552 -14.79 -19.55 14.19
N LEU A 553 -13.90 -19.51 15.18
CA LEU A 553 -14.12 -20.11 16.51
C LEU A 553 -15.31 -19.46 17.21
N VAL A 554 -15.34 -18.12 17.24
CA VAL A 554 -16.47 -17.39 17.82
C VAL A 554 -17.73 -17.61 16.97
N ALA A 555 -17.63 -17.50 15.64
CA ALA A 555 -18.77 -17.71 14.74
C ALA A 555 -19.45 -19.07 14.98
N ALA A 556 -18.68 -20.15 15.02
CA ALA A 556 -19.21 -21.48 15.27
C ALA A 556 -19.73 -21.68 16.71
N SER A 557 -19.11 -21.00 17.68
CA SER A 557 -19.57 -21.06 19.09
C SER A 557 -20.93 -20.40 19.27
N ILE A 558 -21.21 -19.27 18.59
CA ILE A 558 -22.43 -18.48 18.76
C ILE A 558 -23.59 -18.91 17.83
N ALA A 559 -23.28 -19.48 16.66
CA ALA A 559 -24.28 -19.86 15.66
C ALA A 559 -24.82 -21.26 15.96
N GLU A 560 -26.11 -21.34 16.30
CA GLU A 560 -26.78 -22.59 16.68
C GLU A 560 -26.70 -23.65 15.59
N GLY A 561 -26.42 -24.90 15.98
CA GLY A 561 -26.26 -26.03 15.05
C GLY A 561 -24.93 -26.09 14.31
N SER A 562 -23.96 -25.25 14.66
CA SER A 562 -22.64 -25.23 14.01
C SER A 562 -21.73 -26.38 14.53
N GLU A 563 -20.96 -26.96 13.59
CA GLU A 563 -19.79 -27.79 13.84
C GLU A 563 -18.76 -27.53 12.76
N LEU A 564 -17.58 -27.00 13.13
CA LEU A 564 -16.52 -26.60 12.23
C LEU A 564 -15.17 -27.18 12.71
N VAL A 565 -14.32 -27.58 11.77
CA VAL A 565 -12.94 -27.97 12.03
C VAL A 565 -12.00 -26.97 11.35
N LEU A 566 -11.13 -26.34 12.13
CA LEU A 566 -10.06 -25.49 11.63
C LEU A 566 -8.75 -26.26 11.68
N GLN A 567 -8.13 -26.47 10.52
CA GLN A 567 -6.94 -27.31 10.40
C GLN A 567 -5.65 -26.54 10.61
N HIS A 568 -4.67 -27.22 11.23
CA HIS A 568 -3.28 -26.77 11.31
C HIS A 568 -3.12 -25.40 11.99
N VAL A 569 -3.92 -25.11 13.00
CA VAL A 569 -3.89 -23.82 13.70
C VAL A 569 -2.75 -23.80 14.70
N GLY A 570 -1.97 -22.72 14.70
CA GLY A 570 -0.94 -22.48 15.71
C GLY A 570 -1.56 -22.33 17.10
N ILE A 571 -1.09 -23.14 18.03
CA ILE A 571 -1.54 -23.13 19.43
C ILE A 571 -0.39 -22.78 20.37
N ASN A 572 0.44 -21.82 19.97
CA ASN A 572 1.52 -21.31 20.81
C ASN A 572 0.94 -20.85 22.15
N PRO A 573 1.52 -21.30 23.30
CA PRO A 573 1.04 -20.95 24.64
C PRO A 573 0.87 -19.43 24.89
N THR A 574 1.65 -18.61 24.19
CA THR A 574 1.55 -17.13 24.28
C THR A 574 0.40 -16.54 23.44
N ARG A 575 -0.39 -17.37 22.75
CA ARG A 575 -1.44 -16.97 21.81
C ARG A 575 -2.81 -17.64 22.05
N VAL A 576 -2.90 -18.58 22.98
CA VAL A 576 -4.12 -19.41 23.17
C VAL A 576 -5.18 -18.77 24.06
N GLY A 577 -5.01 -17.51 24.45
CA GLY A 577 -5.96 -16.81 25.32
C GLY A 577 -7.41 -16.85 24.81
N VAL A 578 -7.62 -16.74 23.49
CA VAL A 578 -8.95 -16.83 22.88
C VAL A 578 -9.62 -18.19 23.12
N ILE A 579 -8.86 -19.29 23.07
CA ILE A 579 -9.37 -20.65 23.33
C ILE A 579 -9.76 -20.76 24.78
N GLU A 580 -8.91 -20.31 25.69
CA GLU A 580 -9.17 -20.39 27.14
C GLU A 580 -10.35 -19.52 27.56
N ILE A 581 -10.43 -18.28 27.03
CA ILE A 581 -11.56 -17.37 27.30
C ILE A 581 -12.88 -18.00 26.81
N LEU A 582 -12.92 -18.55 25.58
CA LEU A 582 -14.13 -19.20 25.06
C LEU A 582 -14.52 -20.42 25.90
N ARG A 583 -13.54 -21.22 26.36
CA ARG A 583 -13.82 -22.37 27.28
C ARG A 583 -14.38 -21.90 28.63
N LEU A 584 -13.82 -20.82 29.19
CA LEU A 584 -14.35 -20.23 30.45
C LEU A 584 -15.78 -19.73 30.26
N MET A 585 -16.11 -19.21 29.08
CA MET A 585 -17.46 -18.80 28.70
C MET A 585 -18.39 -20.00 28.44
N GLY A 586 -17.90 -21.23 28.47
CA GLY A 586 -18.69 -22.44 28.21
C GLY A 586 -18.70 -22.92 26.77
N GLY A 587 -17.76 -22.45 25.96
CA GLY A 587 -17.58 -22.88 24.55
C GLY A 587 -17.16 -24.34 24.43
N ASP A 588 -17.67 -25.05 23.43
CA ASP A 588 -17.33 -26.45 23.11
C ASP A 588 -16.21 -26.49 22.05
N LEU A 589 -14.95 -26.51 22.55
CA LEU A 589 -13.76 -26.56 21.72
C LEU A 589 -12.86 -27.72 22.11
N SER A 590 -12.42 -28.53 21.13
CA SER A 590 -11.45 -29.60 21.30
C SER A 590 -10.23 -29.39 20.39
N LEU A 591 -9.06 -29.72 20.94
CA LEU A 591 -7.80 -29.72 20.19
C LEU A 591 -7.48 -31.13 19.74
N GLU A 592 -7.43 -31.35 18.44
CA GLU A 592 -7.20 -32.66 17.83
C GLU A 592 -5.86 -32.62 17.06
N ASN A 593 -5.26 -33.76 16.80
CA ASN A 593 -4.04 -33.89 15.99
C ASN A 593 -2.90 -32.96 16.42
N GLN A 594 -2.71 -32.78 17.73
CA GLN A 594 -1.65 -31.92 18.25
C GLN A 594 -0.27 -32.47 17.86
N ARG A 595 0.57 -31.56 17.33
CA ARG A 595 1.93 -31.84 16.88
C ARG A 595 2.80 -30.60 16.93
N GLU A 596 4.07 -30.76 16.71
CA GLU A 596 5.02 -29.65 16.57
C GLU A 596 5.48 -29.52 15.11
N VAL A 597 5.53 -28.30 14.58
CA VAL A 597 5.96 -28.00 13.23
C VAL A 597 6.88 -26.77 13.27
N GLY A 598 8.16 -26.96 12.92
CA GLY A 598 9.14 -25.88 12.92
C GLY A 598 9.33 -25.19 14.29
N GLY A 599 9.16 -25.93 15.40
CA GLY A 599 9.25 -25.40 16.77
C GLY A 599 7.97 -24.70 17.27
N GLU A 600 6.91 -24.69 16.47
CA GLU A 600 5.59 -24.16 16.84
C GLU A 600 4.58 -25.30 17.08
N PRO A 601 3.88 -25.32 18.21
CA PRO A 601 2.82 -26.28 18.44
C PRO A 601 1.59 -25.95 17.59
N VAL A 602 1.02 -26.98 16.95
CA VAL A 602 -0.17 -26.85 16.08
C VAL A 602 -1.21 -27.90 16.44
N ALA A 603 -2.47 -27.59 16.18
CA ALA A 603 -3.60 -28.51 16.32
C ALA A 603 -4.66 -28.28 15.26
N ASP A 604 -5.50 -29.26 15.04
CA ASP A 604 -6.80 -29.06 14.43
C ASP A 604 -7.79 -28.69 15.54
N ILE A 605 -8.56 -27.64 15.36
CA ILE A 605 -9.51 -27.15 16.36
C ILE A 605 -10.92 -27.48 15.88
N ARG A 606 -11.60 -28.37 16.60
CA ARG A 606 -13.01 -28.64 16.40
C ARG A 606 -13.82 -27.75 17.34
N VAL A 607 -14.78 -27.02 16.81
CA VAL A 607 -15.66 -26.13 17.55
C VAL A 607 -17.13 -26.45 17.23
N ARG A 608 -17.96 -26.50 18.27
CA ARG A 608 -19.41 -26.64 18.16
C ARG A 608 -20.13 -25.50 18.83
N SER A 609 -21.35 -25.24 18.38
CA SER A 609 -22.19 -24.23 19.00
C SER A 609 -22.48 -24.55 20.47
N ALA A 610 -22.42 -23.53 21.31
CA ALA A 610 -22.64 -23.65 22.75
C ALA A 610 -23.40 -22.42 23.29
N ARG A 611 -24.02 -22.57 24.42
CA ARG A 611 -24.61 -21.44 25.17
C ARG A 611 -23.53 -20.79 26.01
N LEU A 612 -23.03 -19.68 25.52
CA LEU A 612 -21.99 -18.93 26.21
C LEU A 612 -22.55 -18.18 27.43
N LYS A 613 -21.71 -18.03 28.46
CA LYS A 613 -21.99 -17.25 29.68
C LYS A 613 -21.02 -16.12 29.82
N GLY A 614 -21.53 -14.99 30.32
CA GLY A 614 -20.68 -13.86 30.67
C GLY A 614 -19.74 -14.19 31.82
N ILE A 615 -18.52 -13.66 31.75
CA ILE A 615 -17.47 -13.87 32.75
C ILE A 615 -16.73 -12.57 33.05
N ASP A 616 -16.09 -12.50 34.21
CA ASP A 616 -14.98 -11.56 34.43
C ASP A 616 -13.74 -12.23 33.84
N ILE A 617 -13.18 -11.61 32.75
CA ILE A 617 -12.04 -12.20 32.06
C ILE A 617 -10.79 -12.07 32.93
N PRO A 618 -10.08 -13.20 33.19
CA PRO A 618 -8.83 -13.16 33.96
C PRO A 618 -7.78 -12.27 33.30
N GLU A 619 -7.19 -11.36 34.08
CA GLU A 619 -6.23 -10.37 33.53
C GLU A 619 -4.96 -10.99 32.96
N ASP A 620 -4.55 -12.17 33.44
CA ASP A 620 -3.41 -12.94 32.91
C ASP A 620 -3.66 -13.51 31.50
N LEU A 621 -4.92 -13.65 31.07
CA LEU A 621 -5.28 -14.05 29.72
C LEU A 621 -5.32 -12.87 28.74
N VAL A 622 -5.33 -11.62 29.22
CA VAL A 622 -5.45 -10.43 28.38
C VAL A 622 -4.30 -10.31 27.38
N PRO A 623 -3.01 -10.42 27.79
CA PRO A 623 -1.91 -10.36 26.83
C PRO A 623 -1.92 -11.51 25.81
N LEU A 624 -2.46 -12.69 26.18
CA LEU A 624 -2.52 -13.89 25.36
C LEU A 624 -3.66 -13.86 24.33
N ALA A 625 -4.57 -12.89 24.41
CA ALA A 625 -5.72 -12.71 23.51
C ALA A 625 -5.90 -11.27 23.02
N ILE A 626 -4.89 -10.41 23.18
CA ILE A 626 -5.03 -8.96 22.97
C ILE A 626 -5.57 -8.58 21.58
N ASP A 627 -5.21 -9.32 20.54
CA ASP A 627 -5.66 -9.05 19.18
C ASP A 627 -7.03 -9.69 18.84
N GLU A 628 -7.50 -10.63 19.65
CA GLU A 628 -8.75 -11.36 19.44
C GLU A 628 -9.95 -10.73 20.16
N PHE A 629 -9.73 -9.71 21.01
CA PHE A 629 -10.81 -9.09 21.78
C PHE A 629 -11.96 -8.52 20.92
N PRO A 630 -11.74 -7.91 19.74
CA PRO A 630 -12.87 -7.46 18.94
C PRO A 630 -13.92 -8.54 18.68
N VAL A 631 -13.50 -9.73 18.29
CA VAL A 631 -14.46 -10.84 18.08
C VAL A 631 -14.92 -11.50 19.38
N LEU A 632 -14.12 -11.48 20.43
CA LEU A 632 -14.55 -11.92 21.78
C LEU A 632 -15.64 -10.99 22.36
N PHE A 633 -15.66 -9.69 22.02
CA PHE A 633 -16.76 -8.81 22.39
C PHE A 633 -18.07 -9.20 21.70
N VAL A 634 -18.00 -9.77 20.49
CA VAL A 634 -19.18 -10.36 19.84
C VAL A 634 -19.63 -11.62 20.58
N ALA A 635 -18.71 -12.48 21.00
CA ALA A 635 -19.03 -13.63 21.86
C ALA A 635 -19.70 -13.20 23.17
N ALA A 636 -19.17 -12.15 23.82
CA ALA A 636 -19.73 -11.58 25.03
C ALA A 636 -21.13 -10.98 24.82
N ALA A 637 -21.36 -10.32 23.66
CA ALA A 637 -22.68 -9.82 23.30
C ALA A 637 -23.72 -10.92 23.08
N CYS A 638 -23.29 -12.13 22.71
CA CYS A 638 -24.15 -13.31 22.55
C CYS A 638 -24.28 -14.16 23.80
N ALA A 639 -23.49 -13.90 24.85
CA ALA A 639 -23.46 -14.69 26.08
C ALA A 639 -24.62 -14.35 27.02
N GLU A 640 -25.00 -15.27 27.88
CA GLU A 640 -25.95 -15.02 28.95
C GLU A 640 -25.23 -14.31 30.11
N GLY A 641 -25.72 -13.12 30.52
CA GLY A 641 -25.18 -12.35 31.62
C GLY A 641 -24.15 -11.31 31.19
N ARG A 642 -23.27 -10.92 32.11
CA ARG A 642 -22.34 -9.79 31.98
C ARG A 642 -20.92 -10.30 31.77
N THR A 643 -20.21 -9.73 30.82
CA THR A 643 -18.77 -9.95 30.61
C THR A 643 -17.99 -8.66 30.93
N VAL A 644 -16.89 -8.78 31.64
CA VAL A 644 -16.01 -7.67 32.03
C VAL A 644 -14.60 -7.92 31.56
N LEU A 645 -14.02 -6.96 30.86
CA LEU A 645 -12.60 -6.91 30.51
C LEU A 645 -11.94 -5.76 31.25
N ARG A 646 -10.73 -5.98 31.80
CA ARG A 646 -9.83 -4.98 32.40
C ARG A 646 -8.40 -5.21 31.95
N GLY A 647 -7.52 -4.22 32.15
CA GLY A 647 -6.08 -4.36 31.86
C GLY A 647 -5.75 -4.45 30.36
N ALA A 648 -6.60 -3.90 29.48
CA ALA A 648 -6.47 -3.99 28.03
C ALA A 648 -6.29 -2.62 27.35
N GLU A 649 -5.59 -1.68 28.00
CA GLU A 649 -5.37 -0.30 27.48
C GLU A 649 -4.68 -0.31 26.13
N GLU A 650 -3.89 -1.33 25.82
CA GLU A 650 -3.21 -1.46 24.55
C GLU A 650 -4.17 -1.52 23.35
N LEU A 651 -5.42 -1.96 23.56
CA LEU A 651 -6.44 -1.97 22.51
C LEU A 651 -6.81 -0.56 22.02
N ARG A 652 -6.58 0.49 22.81
CA ARG A 652 -6.90 1.87 22.45
C ARG A 652 -5.90 2.49 21.46
N VAL A 653 -4.72 1.90 21.32
CA VAL A 653 -3.61 2.42 20.50
C VAL A 653 -3.24 1.48 19.35
N LYS A 654 -4.15 0.58 18.96
CA LYS A 654 -4.00 -0.30 17.79
C LYS A 654 -4.31 0.46 16.48
N GLU A 655 -4.80 -0.22 15.46
CA GLU A 655 -5.24 0.38 14.18
C GLU A 655 -6.37 1.40 14.38
N SER A 656 -7.22 1.16 15.36
CA SER A 656 -8.24 2.05 15.90
C SER A 656 -8.27 1.97 17.43
N ASP A 657 -9.03 2.82 18.11
CA ASP A 657 -9.42 2.56 19.50
C ASP A 657 -10.46 1.44 19.52
N ARG A 658 -9.96 0.17 19.56
CA ARG A 658 -10.79 -1.02 19.45
C ARG A 658 -11.84 -1.13 20.55
N ILE A 659 -11.57 -0.60 21.74
CA ILE A 659 -12.53 -0.59 22.84
C ILE A 659 -13.71 0.34 22.48
N GLN A 660 -13.41 1.58 22.09
CA GLN A 660 -14.45 2.57 21.79
C GLN A 660 -15.25 2.18 20.54
N VAL A 661 -14.56 1.82 19.45
CA VAL A 661 -15.22 1.51 18.17
C VAL A 661 -16.13 0.27 18.30
N MET A 662 -15.68 -0.78 19.00
CA MET A 662 -16.54 -1.95 19.24
C MET A 662 -17.72 -1.61 20.15
N ALA A 663 -17.51 -0.80 21.20
CA ALA A 663 -18.61 -0.37 22.08
C ALA A 663 -19.68 0.43 21.31
N ASP A 664 -19.25 1.35 20.45
CA ASP A 664 -20.16 2.19 19.65
C ASP A 664 -20.94 1.33 18.64
N GLY A 665 -20.25 0.40 17.94
CA GLY A 665 -20.92 -0.51 17.02
C GLY A 665 -21.90 -1.47 17.71
N LEU A 666 -21.53 -2.05 18.83
CA LEU A 666 -22.43 -2.91 19.62
C LEU A 666 -23.65 -2.12 20.12
N LYS A 667 -23.48 -0.88 20.60
CA LYS A 667 -24.59 -0.01 20.99
C LYS A 667 -25.52 0.31 19.82
N ALA A 668 -24.96 0.58 18.63
CA ALA A 668 -25.75 0.81 17.42
C ALA A 668 -26.61 -0.40 17.05
N LEU A 669 -26.17 -1.61 17.39
CA LEU A 669 -26.93 -2.85 17.20
C LEU A 669 -27.86 -3.19 18.39
N GLY A 670 -27.93 -2.34 19.43
CA GLY A 670 -28.83 -2.50 20.58
C GLY A 670 -28.25 -3.26 21.77
N VAL A 671 -26.94 -3.56 21.76
CA VAL A 671 -26.24 -4.22 22.88
C VAL A 671 -25.79 -3.16 23.90
N LYS A 672 -25.92 -3.47 25.19
CA LYS A 672 -25.34 -2.64 26.25
C LYS A 672 -23.83 -2.93 26.36
N ALA A 673 -23.03 -1.99 25.96
CA ALA A 673 -21.57 -2.07 25.97
C ALA A 673 -20.99 -0.76 26.52
N GLU A 674 -20.39 -0.80 27.69
CA GLU A 674 -19.84 0.36 28.39
C GLU A 674 -18.31 0.33 28.36
N PRO A 675 -17.64 1.21 27.56
CA PRO A 675 -16.19 1.26 27.53
C PRO A 675 -15.63 1.84 28.83
N THR A 676 -14.53 1.28 29.33
CA THR A 676 -13.74 1.79 30.45
C THR A 676 -12.36 2.25 29.95
N PRO A 677 -11.57 3.01 30.71
CA PRO A 677 -10.23 3.42 30.27
C PRO A 677 -9.33 2.25 29.87
N ASP A 678 -9.47 1.10 30.50
CA ASP A 678 -8.64 -0.10 30.36
C ASP A 678 -9.40 -1.33 29.86
N GLY A 679 -10.68 -1.18 29.42
CA GLY A 679 -11.47 -2.32 28.99
C GLY A 679 -12.91 -2.00 28.62
N ILE A 680 -13.81 -2.95 28.86
CA ILE A 680 -15.23 -2.83 28.49
C ILE A 680 -16.09 -3.74 29.36
N VAL A 681 -17.33 -3.31 29.59
CA VAL A 681 -18.39 -4.11 30.20
C VAL A 681 -19.48 -4.36 29.17
N ILE A 682 -19.81 -5.63 28.89
CA ILE A 682 -20.83 -6.00 27.91
C ILE A 682 -21.91 -6.84 28.61
N GLU A 683 -23.18 -6.44 28.49
CA GLU A 683 -24.33 -7.26 28.88
C GLU A 683 -24.86 -7.98 27.63
N GLY A 684 -24.81 -9.31 27.67
CA GLY A 684 -25.29 -10.14 26.57
C GLY A 684 -26.78 -10.07 26.37
N GLY A 685 -27.23 -10.26 25.15
CA GLY A 685 -28.64 -10.19 24.78
C GLY A 685 -28.90 -10.37 23.29
N ALA A 686 -30.13 -10.08 22.89
CA ALA A 686 -30.47 -10.04 21.47
C ALA A 686 -30.06 -8.70 20.88
N PHE A 687 -29.54 -8.69 19.66
CA PHE A 687 -29.22 -7.47 18.95
C PHE A 687 -29.81 -7.42 17.55
N GLY A 688 -30.04 -6.21 17.06
CA GLY A 688 -30.67 -5.91 15.79
C GLY A 688 -29.72 -5.95 14.62
N GLY A 689 -30.25 -5.64 13.45
CA GLY A 689 -29.44 -5.17 12.32
C GLY A 689 -29.20 -3.67 12.43
N GLY A 690 -28.34 -3.15 11.57
CA GLY A 690 -28.01 -1.71 11.55
C GLY A 690 -26.77 -1.41 10.77
N GLU A 691 -26.29 -0.18 10.92
CA GLU A 691 -25.05 0.29 10.31
C GLU A 691 -23.95 0.45 11.37
N VAL A 692 -22.73 -0.01 11.04
CA VAL A 692 -21.54 0.11 11.89
C VAL A 692 -20.34 0.52 11.04
N TRP A 693 -19.35 1.14 11.68
CA TRP A 693 -18.13 1.63 11.01
C TRP A 693 -16.90 0.92 11.56
N ALA A 694 -16.11 0.35 10.65
CA ALA A 694 -14.86 -0.33 11.01
C ALA A 694 -13.69 0.62 11.21
N HIS A 695 -13.77 1.87 10.75
CA HIS A 695 -12.71 2.89 10.83
C HIS A 695 -11.36 2.39 10.30
N GLY A 696 -11.38 1.60 9.21
CA GLY A 696 -10.18 1.02 8.61
C GLY A 696 -9.56 -0.12 9.42
N ASP A 697 -10.18 -0.58 10.49
CA ASP A 697 -9.69 -1.72 11.29
C ASP A 697 -10.34 -3.02 10.80
N HIS A 698 -9.51 -3.86 10.15
CA HIS A 698 -9.95 -5.15 9.60
C HIS A 698 -10.59 -6.08 10.64
N ARG A 699 -10.11 -6.03 11.91
CA ARG A 699 -10.64 -6.89 12.99
C ARG A 699 -12.04 -6.47 13.39
N ILE A 700 -12.33 -5.17 13.39
CA ILE A 700 -13.67 -4.63 13.64
C ILE A 700 -14.62 -5.08 12.52
N ALA A 701 -14.22 -4.91 11.26
CA ALA A 701 -15.05 -5.31 10.11
C ALA A 701 -15.40 -6.81 10.14
N MET A 702 -14.42 -7.66 10.38
CA MET A 702 -14.63 -9.13 10.49
C MET A 702 -15.47 -9.51 11.71
N SER A 703 -15.30 -8.82 12.84
CA SER A 703 -16.08 -9.06 14.06
C SER A 703 -17.57 -8.77 13.85
N PHE A 704 -17.92 -7.66 13.23
CA PHE A 704 -19.31 -7.36 12.91
C PHE A 704 -19.88 -8.25 11.80
N SER A 705 -19.06 -8.76 10.90
CA SER A 705 -19.47 -9.82 9.96
C SER A 705 -19.88 -11.10 10.71
N VAL A 706 -19.14 -11.49 11.73
CA VAL A 706 -19.49 -12.63 12.62
C VAL A 706 -20.74 -12.34 13.44
N ALA A 707 -20.90 -11.11 13.94
CA ALA A 707 -22.07 -10.71 14.75
C ALA A 707 -23.40 -10.90 13.99
N SER A 708 -23.40 -10.83 12.66
CA SER A 708 -24.61 -11.02 11.85
C SER A 708 -25.27 -12.37 12.06
N LEU A 709 -24.53 -13.41 12.44
CA LEU A 709 -25.07 -14.73 12.73
C LEU A 709 -26.14 -14.73 13.82
N ARG A 710 -26.11 -13.77 14.74
CA ARG A 710 -27.05 -13.63 15.87
C ARG A 710 -27.92 -12.38 15.79
N ALA A 711 -27.69 -11.53 14.80
CA ALA A 711 -28.48 -10.33 14.58
C ALA A 711 -29.90 -10.67 14.08
N SER A 712 -30.89 -9.84 14.39
CA SER A 712 -32.28 -10.00 13.89
C SER A 712 -32.50 -9.35 12.52
N GLY A 713 -31.54 -8.61 12.00
CA GLY A 713 -31.54 -7.97 10.69
C GLY A 713 -30.12 -7.86 10.08
N PRO A 714 -29.99 -7.41 8.82
CA PRO A 714 -28.69 -7.24 8.19
C PRO A 714 -27.82 -6.24 8.93
N ILE A 715 -26.51 -6.48 8.93
CA ILE A 715 -25.52 -5.52 9.41
C ILE A 715 -24.76 -4.97 8.22
N ARG A 716 -24.81 -3.65 8.05
CA ARG A 716 -24.05 -2.90 7.06
C ARG A 716 -22.79 -2.35 7.69
N ILE A 717 -21.64 -2.81 7.23
CA ILE A 717 -20.35 -2.51 7.82
C ILE A 717 -19.57 -1.64 6.84
N HIS A 718 -19.28 -0.41 7.24
CA HIS A 718 -18.55 0.56 6.44
C HIS A 718 -17.04 0.45 6.67
N ASP A 719 -16.26 0.91 5.66
CA ASP A 719 -14.80 1.03 5.72
C ASP A 719 -14.08 -0.33 5.90
N CYS A 720 -14.47 -1.33 5.08
CA CYS A 720 -13.97 -2.70 5.14
C CYS A 720 -12.74 -3.00 4.28
N ALA A 721 -12.19 -2.02 3.55
CA ALA A 721 -11.11 -2.25 2.57
C ALA A 721 -9.89 -2.95 3.17
N ASN A 722 -9.54 -2.66 4.42
CA ASN A 722 -8.37 -3.21 5.09
C ASN A 722 -8.49 -4.69 5.51
N VAL A 723 -9.63 -5.36 5.30
CA VAL A 723 -9.74 -6.80 5.58
C VAL A 723 -8.74 -7.60 4.73
N ALA A 724 -8.57 -7.23 3.46
CA ALA A 724 -7.64 -7.91 2.55
C ALA A 724 -6.15 -7.77 2.95
N THR A 725 -5.79 -6.80 3.81
CA THR A 725 -4.41 -6.61 4.26
C THR A 725 -3.90 -7.76 5.14
N SER A 726 -4.81 -8.38 5.89
CA SER A 726 -4.48 -9.43 6.87
C SER A 726 -5.20 -10.75 6.62
N PHE A 727 -6.35 -10.72 5.91
CA PHE A 727 -7.16 -11.90 5.65
C PHE A 727 -7.76 -11.84 4.23
N PRO A 728 -6.94 -11.99 3.17
CA PRO A 728 -7.38 -11.74 1.79
C PRO A 728 -8.51 -12.65 1.31
N ASN A 729 -8.65 -13.87 1.84
CA ASN A 729 -9.70 -14.83 1.47
C ASN A 729 -10.85 -14.92 2.50
N PHE A 730 -11.03 -13.91 3.36
CA PHE A 730 -12.05 -13.90 4.40
C PHE A 730 -13.46 -14.17 3.85
N LEU A 731 -13.88 -13.41 2.83
CA LEU A 731 -15.21 -13.57 2.22
C LEU A 731 -15.42 -14.96 1.59
N ALA A 732 -14.38 -15.52 0.98
CA ALA A 732 -14.45 -16.87 0.41
C ALA A 732 -14.66 -17.93 1.49
N LEU A 733 -13.95 -17.83 2.61
CA LEU A 733 -14.13 -18.74 3.74
C LEU A 733 -15.47 -18.53 4.45
N CYS A 734 -15.95 -17.29 4.55
CA CYS A 734 -17.31 -17.01 5.03
C CYS A 734 -18.35 -17.76 4.18
N ALA A 735 -18.28 -17.62 2.87
CA ALA A 735 -19.20 -18.28 1.93
C ALA A 735 -19.10 -19.83 2.01
N GLN A 736 -17.85 -20.35 2.13
CA GLN A 736 -17.62 -21.79 2.26
C GLN A 736 -18.22 -22.37 3.55
N THR A 737 -18.21 -21.62 4.65
CA THR A 737 -18.64 -22.10 5.96
C THR A 737 -20.11 -21.81 6.28
N GLY A 738 -20.76 -20.91 5.56
CA GLY A 738 -22.17 -20.57 5.76
C GLY A 738 -22.44 -19.16 6.33
N ILE A 739 -21.40 -18.33 6.50
CA ILE A 739 -21.55 -16.89 6.84
C ILE A 739 -21.84 -16.13 5.55
N ARG A 740 -22.95 -15.40 5.53
CA ARG A 740 -23.43 -14.70 4.33
C ARG A 740 -23.01 -13.22 4.35
N VAL A 741 -21.88 -12.90 3.75
CA VAL A 741 -21.38 -11.53 3.60
C VAL A 741 -21.22 -11.22 2.12
N ALA A 742 -21.82 -10.13 1.67
CA ALA A 742 -21.67 -9.60 0.31
C ALA A 742 -20.97 -8.25 0.33
N VAL A 743 -20.30 -7.90 -0.76
CA VAL A 743 -19.75 -6.57 -0.97
C VAL A 743 -20.81 -5.71 -1.66
N GLU A 744 -21.14 -4.58 -1.06
CA GLU A 744 -21.92 -3.52 -1.73
C GLU A 744 -20.95 -2.47 -2.30
N ASN A 745 -21.12 -2.17 -3.56
CA ASN A 745 -20.47 -1.02 -4.21
C ASN A 745 -21.47 0.13 -4.25
N ASN A 746 -21.15 1.26 -3.66
CA ASN A 746 -21.96 2.49 -3.80
C ASN A 746 -21.88 3.07 -5.20
#